data_457882a93d967da7ccf253ff9ecf10ba
#
_entry.id   457882a93d967da7ccf253ff9ecf10ba
#
_cell.length_a   1.000
_cell.length_b   1.000
_cell.length_c   1.000
_cell.angle_alpha   90.00
_cell.angle_beta   90.00
_cell.angle_gamma   90.00
#
_symmetry.space_group_name_H-M   'P 1'
#
loop_
_entity.id
_entity.type
_entity.pdbx_description
1 polymer ?
#
loop_
_entity_poly.entity_id
_entity_poly.type
_entity_poly.pdbx_seq_one_letter_code
_entity_poly.pdbx_strand_id
1 'polypeptide(L)'
;MSDLFESTAPKQETYSAQDIQVLEGLEAVRARPGMYIGGTDAQALHHLVAEILDNSMDEAVAGYANRIEVKMNADYSVTITDNGRGIPVDIQPKLGIPAVTVVYTVLHAGGKFGGEDSGYKVAGGLHGVGASVVNALSEWLVVHVRRDGAEYEQSFKRGKPDGDLKKIGVAASTGTTVTFKPDPEMFTETTEYDYEILLKRLREESFLNAGVRITLTDERPESIEKNDGVPPQESMCYEGGVRSFVQYLHEKRDLTPLHPQVIYMKGEANGAVAEVALQYCDSYNELILSFANNVHTPEGGTHEEGLKTALTRVFNEFGRAKGYLKEKDENWQGSDVREGMIAVVSVKLQEAQFEGQTKAKLGNTYIKTLVSNIVYNKLSEFLEENPAVAKAVFEKVTQAARARAAAKKARDLVRRKSALESNRMPGKLADCHENDPAKTEIFIVEGDSAGGSAKQGRDSNIQAILPLWGKMLNVEKARADRIYGNDKLMPVVTALGTGIGDEFDINKVRYHKIFIMADADVDGSHICTLMLTFFFRYMRPLIEHGYVYVAQPPLFKLQKGSTVKYAYNEDEMKQLSAEMPGAKVNRYKGLGEMNPDQLWETTMNPDNRVIVQIKIEDAERADEAFSILMGEQVEPRKEFIERNAKYARLDV
;
A
#
# COMPACT_ATOMS: atom_id res chain seq x y z
N MET A 1 12.48 21.95 -62.57
CA MET A 1 12.55 20.91 -61.53
C MET A 1 13.52 21.38 -60.46
N SER A 2 13.13 22.37 -59.76
CA SER A 2 13.77 22.88 -58.56
C SER A 2 12.65 23.56 -57.82
N ASP A 3 12.24 23.00 -56.70
CA ASP A 3 11.40 23.58 -55.67
C ASP A 3 10.57 22.48 -54.96
N LEU A 4 11.27 21.69 -54.16
CA LEU A 4 10.62 20.74 -53.25
C LEU A 4 11.53 20.37 -52.06
N PHE A 5 12.17 21.37 -51.45
CA PHE A 5 12.76 21.23 -50.10
C PHE A 5 12.73 22.60 -49.39
N GLU A 6 11.53 23.09 -49.08
CA GLU A 6 11.39 24.03 -47.96
C GLU A 6 11.52 23.22 -46.67
N SER A 7 12.68 23.31 -46.06
CA SER A 7 12.90 22.85 -44.69
C SER A 7 12.11 23.74 -43.75
N THR A 8 11.04 23.22 -43.21
CA THR A 8 10.40 23.79 -42.00
C THR A 8 11.36 23.64 -40.83
N ALA A 9 12.23 24.63 -40.63
CA ALA A 9 12.97 24.76 -39.39
C ALA A 9 11.94 24.86 -38.24
N PRO A 10 12.14 24.14 -37.11
CA PRO A 10 11.24 24.28 -35.95
C PRO A 10 11.30 25.74 -35.51
N LYS A 11 10.12 26.39 -35.37
CA LYS A 11 10.03 27.69 -34.73
C LYS A 11 10.69 27.57 -33.38
N GLN A 12 11.81 28.23 -33.16
CA GLN A 12 12.35 28.50 -31.84
C GLN A 12 11.32 29.37 -31.12
N GLU A 13 10.48 28.73 -30.29
CA GLU A 13 9.71 29.44 -29.28
C GLU A 13 10.76 30.03 -28.32
N THR A 14 10.91 31.33 -28.36
CA THR A 14 11.83 32.05 -27.48
C THR A 14 11.22 32.05 -26.09
N TYR A 15 11.73 31.15 -25.21
CA TYR A 15 11.42 31.16 -23.78
C TYR A 15 11.84 32.50 -23.17
N SER A 16 10.89 33.26 -22.71
CA SER A 16 11.08 34.63 -22.16
C SER A 16 10.58 34.72 -20.71
N ALA A 17 10.94 35.79 -20.02
CA ALA A 17 10.45 36.03 -18.65
C ALA A 17 8.90 36.12 -18.57
N GLN A 18 8.22 36.40 -19.67
CA GLN A 18 6.75 36.42 -19.72
C GLN A 18 6.12 35.02 -19.72
N ASP A 19 6.89 33.99 -20.03
CA ASP A 19 6.45 32.60 -20.03
C ASP A 19 6.54 31.98 -18.63
N ILE A 20 7.17 32.69 -17.68
CA ILE A 20 7.26 32.26 -16.27
C ILE A 20 5.98 32.69 -15.55
N GLN A 21 5.10 31.70 -15.28
CA GLN A 21 3.90 31.91 -14.45
C GLN A 21 4.26 31.80 -12.98
N VAL A 22 3.92 32.81 -12.18
CA VAL A 22 4.03 32.79 -10.73
C VAL A 22 2.63 32.48 -10.17
N LEU A 23 2.50 31.32 -9.51
CA LEU A 23 1.30 30.92 -8.82
C LEU A 23 1.45 31.29 -7.34
N GLU A 24 0.50 32.06 -6.80
CA GLU A 24 0.55 32.49 -5.41
C GLU A 24 -0.60 31.87 -4.59
N GLY A 25 -0.32 31.63 -3.30
CA GLY A 25 -1.32 31.14 -2.34
C GLY A 25 -1.99 29.83 -2.73
N LEU A 26 -3.31 29.75 -2.51
CA LEU A 26 -4.08 28.52 -2.74
C LEU A 26 -4.36 28.24 -4.23
N GLU A 27 -4.13 29.18 -5.12
CA GLU A 27 -4.21 28.94 -6.56
C GLU A 27 -3.11 27.99 -7.04
N ALA A 28 -1.93 28.04 -6.40
CA ALA A 28 -0.86 27.07 -6.65
C ALA A 28 -1.27 25.63 -6.30
N VAL A 29 -2.04 25.45 -5.22
CA VAL A 29 -2.56 24.14 -4.80
C VAL A 29 -3.54 23.58 -5.84
N ARG A 30 -4.47 24.42 -6.30
CA ARG A 30 -5.47 24.00 -7.32
C ARG A 30 -4.83 23.72 -8.67
N ALA A 31 -3.79 24.48 -9.05
CA ALA A 31 -3.08 24.26 -10.30
C ALA A 31 -2.20 22.99 -10.30
N ARG A 32 -1.65 22.61 -9.15
CA ARG A 32 -0.74 21.45 -9.00
C ARG A 32 -1.03 20.65 -7.72
N PRO A 33 -2.20 20.01 -7.58
CA PRO A 33 -2.60 19.28 -6.38
C PRO A 33 -1.65 18.13 -6.04
N GLY A 34 -1.06 17.48 -7.05
CA GLY A 34 -0.10 16.39 -6.84
C GLY A 34 1.12 16.75 -6.01
N MET A 35 1.52 18.04 -5.97
CA MET A 35 2.63 18.49 -5.10
C MET A 35 2.27 18.49 -3.61
N TYR A 36 0.98 18.52 -3.26
CA TYR A 36 0.49 18.69 -1.89
C TYR A 36 -0.18 17.44 -1.33
N ILE A 37 -0.88 16.67 -2.18
CA ILE A 37 -1.63 15.45 -1.79
C ILE A 37 -1.28 14.23 -2.62
N GLY A 38 -0.25 14.29 -3.46
CA GLY A 38 0.24 13.16 -4.26
C GLY A 38 -0.46 12.93 -5.59
N GLY A 39 -1.67 13.45 -5.78
CA GLY A 39 -2.47 13.24 -7.01
C GLY A 39 -3.86 13.83 -6.92
N THR A 40 -4.78 13.31 -7.74
CA THR A 40 -6.23 13.62 -7.73
C THR A 40 -7.09 12.36 -7.86
N ASP A 41 -6.49 11.20 -7.63
CA ASP A 41 -7.13 9.89 -7.61
C ASP A 41 -7.87 9.62 -6.28
N ALA A 42 -8.44 8.44 -6.13
CA ALA A 42 -9.14 8.04 -4.91
C ALA A 42 -8.24 8.06 -3.66
N GLN A 43 -6.95 7.76 -3.79
CA GLN A 43 -6.01 7.81 -2.68
C GLN A 43 -5.77 9.25 -2.20
N ALA A 44 -5.54 10.16 -3.13
CA ALA A 44 -5.40 11.60 -2.87
C ALA A 44 -6.67 12.19 -2.25
N LEU A 45 -7.85 11.72 -2.66
CA LEU A 45 -9.13 12.11 -2.06
C LEU A 45 -9.17 11.79 -0.56
N HIS A 46 -8.82 10.55 -0.17
CA HIS A 46 -8.79 10.14 1.23
C HIS A 46 -7.74 10.90 2.06
N HIS A 47 -6.69 11.41 1.42
CA HIS A 47 -5.69 12.24 2.08
C HIS A 47 -6.26 13.56 2.64
N LEU A 48 -7.32 14.10 2.02
CA LEU A 48 -8.02 15.29 2.58
C LEU A 48 -8.58 15.03 3.98
N VAL A 49 -9.18 13.85 4.19
CA VAL A 49 -9.68 13.44 5.51
C VAL A 49 -8.52 13.28 6.50
N ALA A 50 -7.42 12.66 6.06
CA ALA A 50 -6.24 12.47 6.89
C ALA A 50 -5.67 13.79 7.39
N GLU A 51 -5.54 14.83 6.56
CA GLU A 51 -5.00 16.14 6.96
C GLU A 51 -5.84 16.85 8.04
N ILE A 52 -7.17 16.74 7.98
CA ILE A 52 -8.05 17.30 9.04
C ILE A 52 -8.03 16.42 10.29
N LEU A 53 -8.02 15.10 10.12
CA LEU A 53 -7.91 14.14 11.22
C LEU A 53 -6.60 14.33 11.99
N ASP A 54 -5.47 14.48 11.29
CA ASP A 54 -4.15 14.70 11.90
C ASP A 54 -4.14 15.96 12.79
N ASN A 55 -4.90 17.01 12.44
CA ASN A 55 -5.05 18.18 13.31
C ASN A 55 -5.80 17.88 14.60
N SER A 56 -6.86 17.07 14.54
CA SER A 56 -7.62 16.60 15.72
C SER A 56 -6.76 15.64 16.57
N MET A 57 -5.96 14.78 15.92
CA MET A 57 -5.03 13.88 16.61
C MET A 57 -3.89 14.64 17.29
N ASP A 58 -3.39 15.75 16.73
CA ASP A 58 -2.40 16.60 17.38
C ASP A 58 -2.93 17.20 18.70
N GLU A 59 -4.21 17.56 18.77
CA GLU A 59 -4.87 17.94 20.04
C GLU A 59 -4.93 16.76 21.03
N ALA A 60 -5.15 15.55 20.54
CA ALA A 60 -5.18 14.35 21.38
C ALA A 60 -3.76 13.98 21.89
N VAL A 61 -2.75 14.03 21.04
CA VAL A 61 -1.34 13.80 21.42
C VAL A 61 -0.85 14.86 22.43
N ALA A 62 -1.30 16.10 22.27
CA ALA A 62 -1.01 17.17 23.22
C ALA A 62 -1.80 17.04 24.54
N GLY A 63 -2.72 16.07 24.66
CA GLY A 63 -3.50 15.78 25.89
C GLY A 63 -4.76 16.65 26.06
N TYR A 64 -5.18 17.38 25.04
CA TYR A 64 -6.34 18.27 25.10
C TYR A 64 -7.61 17.65 24.52
N ALA A 65 -7.49 16.64 23.65
CA ALA A 65 -8.63 15.90 23.12
C ALA A 65 -8.55 14.42 23.50
N ASN A 66 -9.72 13.78 23.69
CA ASN A 66 -9.83 12.35 23.90
C ASN A 66 -11.00 11.72 23.13
N ARG A 67 -11.71 12.54 22.34
CA ARG A 67 -12.84 12.11 21.52
C ARG A 67 -12.80 12.79 20.17
N ILE A 68 -12.85 11.99 19.12
CA ILE A 68 -12.90 12.43 17.72
C ILE A 68 -14.05 11.69 17.04
N GLU A 69 -14.88 12.42 16.32
CA GLU A 69 -15.99 11.87 15.54
C GLU A 69 -15.79 12.22 14.07
N VAL A 70 -15.89 11.22 13.22
CA VAL A 70 -15.83 11.35 11.76
C VAL A 70 -17.15 10.88 11.19
N LYS A 71 -17.79 11.71 10.35
CA LYS A 71 -19.05 11.39 9.71
C LYS A 71 -18.94 11.57 8.19
N MET A 72 -19.39 10.57 7.47
CA MET A 72 -19.65 10.62 6.04
C MET A 72 -21.12 11.01 5.87
N ASN A 73 -21.35 12.25 5.46
CA ASN A 73 -22.70 12.82 5.44
C ASN A 73 -23.50 12.35 4.21
N ALA A 74 -24.83 12.50 4.28
CA ALA A 74 -25.76 12.11 3.22
C ALA A 74 -25.54 12.85 1.88
N ASP A 75 -24.91 14.01 1.91
CA ASP A 75 -24.58 14.83 0.73
C ASP A 75 -23.16 14.56 0.20
N TYR A 76 -22.51 13.48 0.68
CA TYR A 76 -21.13 13.07 0.37
C TYR A 76 -20.04 14.06 0.86
N SER A 77 -20.36 14.97 1.76
CA SER A 77 -19.38 15.73 2.53
C SER A 77 -18.86 14.89 3.72
N VAL A 78 -17.74 15.31 4.32
CA VAL A 78 -17.21 14.69 5.53
C VAL A 78 -17.14 15.72 6.64
N THR A 79 -17.57 15.33 7.84
CA THR A 79 -17.47 16.11 9.07
C THR A 79 -16.50 15.44 10.04
N ILE A 80 -15.54 16.21 10.55
CA ILE A 80 -14.60 15.77 11.61
C ILE A 80 -14.76 16.70 12.80
N THR A 81 -15.01 16.13 13.97
CA THR A 81 -15.22 16.86 15.22
C THR A 81 -14.27 16.36 16.29
N ASP A 82 -13.59 17.26 16.98
CA ASP A 82 -12.81 16.98 18.18
C ASP A 82 -13.33 17.75 19.39
N ASN A 83 -12.93 17.31 20.58
CA ASN A 83 -13.17 17.98 21.85
C ASN A 83 -11.89 18.65 22.41
N GLY A 84 -10.98 19.09 21.53
CA GLY A 84 -9.75 19.79 21.88
C GLY A 84 -9.97 21.24 22.32
N ARG A 85 -8.92 22.05 22.28
CA ARG A 85 -8.95 23.48 22.71
C ARG A 85 -9.77 24.38 21.80
N GLY A 86 -10.01 23.97 20.55
CA GLY A 86 -10.53 24.83 19.48
C GLY A 86 -9.45 25.74 18.87
N ILE A 87 -9.50 25.94 17.55
CA ILE A 87 -8.60 26.83 16.82
C ILE A 87 -8.72 28.26 17.41
N PRO A 88 -7.61 29.03 17.57
CA PRO A 88 -7.68 30.43 17.98
C PRO A 88 -8.55 31.26 17.03
N VAL A 89 -9.41 32.11 17.59
CA VAL A 89 -10.33 32.99 16.85
C VAL A 89 -9.88 34.47 16.88
N ASP A 90 -8.86 34.76 17.67
CA ASP A 90 -8.27 36.09 17.80
C ASP A 90 -7.64 36.56 16.48
N ILE A 91 -7.48 37.88 16.35
CA ILE A 91 -6.82 38.48 15.19
C ILE A 91 -5.31 38.16 15.23
N GLN A 92 -4.81 37.55 14.16
CA GLN A 92 -3.38 37.29 13.98
C GLN A 92 -2.67 38.61 13.71
N PRO A 93 -1.66 39.01 14.57
CA PRO A 93 -1.13 40.36 14.56
C PRO A 93 -0.45 40.82 13.28
N LYS A 94 0.17 39.89 12.52
CA LYS A 94 0.89 40.22 11.27
C LYS A 94 -0.05 40.41 10.07
N LEU A 95 -1.16 39.66 10.02
CA LEU A 95 -2.06 39.62 8.87
C LEU A 95 -3.35 40.42 9.08
N GLY A 96 -3.69 40.75 10.34
CA GLY A 96 -4.87 41.54 10.66
C GLY A 96 -6.20 40.82 10.44
N ILE A 97 -6.21 39.49 10.28
CA ILE A 97 -7.39 38.65 10.09
C ILE A 97 -7.46 37.57 11.18
N PRO A 98 -8.65 36.95 11.43
CA PRO A 98 -8.78 35.91 12.44
C PRO A 98 -7.83 34.73 12.20
N ALA A 99 -7.26 34.17 13.28
CA ALA A 99 -6.31 33.08 13.18
C ALA A 99 -6.91 31.84 12.49
N VAL A 100 -8.19 31.52 12.70
CA VAL A 100 -8.89 30.46 11.99
C VAL A 100 -8.89 30.70 10.47
N THR A 101 -9.13 31.95 10.03
CA THR A 101 -9.08 32.30 8.60
C THR A 101 -7.65 32.11 8.06
N VAL A 102 -6.62 32.48 8.82
CA VAL A 102 -5.20 32.27 8.43
C VAL A 102 -4.90 30.79 8.20
N VAL A 103 -5.32 29.92 9.13
CA VAL A 103 -5.08 28.46 9.06
C VAL A 103 -5.65 27.84 7.78
N TYR A 104 -6.81 28.32 7.31
CA TYR A 104 -7.46 27.77 6.13
C TYR A 104 -7.15 28.50 4.81
N THR A 105 -6.48 29.65 4.83
CA THR A 105 -6.23 30.44 3.61
C THR A 105 -4.77 30.72 3.30
N VAL A 106 -3.88 30.54 4.28
CA VAL A 106 -2.46 30.87 4.12
C VAL A 106 -1.62 29.59 4.20
N LEU A 107 -0.83 29.34 3.15
CA LEU A 107 0.14 28.23 3.16
C LEU A 107 1.26 28.53 4.16
N HIS A 108 1.80 27.48 4.78
CA HIS A 108 2.87 27.58 5.77
C HIS A 108 2.52 28.47 6.97
N ALA A 109 1.26 28.42 7.39
CA ALA A 109 0.76 29.08 8.58
C ALA A 109 0.24 28.04 9.60
N GLY A 110 0.65 28.15 10.85
CA GLY A 110 0.21 27.25 11.92
C GLY A 110 0.89 27.48 13.24
N GLY A 111 0.29 27.03 14.32
CA GLY A 111 0.81 27.13 15.70
C GLY A 111 1.86 26.05 16.05
N LYS A 112 2.27 25.22 15.09
CA LYS A 112 3.15 24.05 15.31
C LYS A 112 4.62 24.32 14.96
N PHE A 113 4.96 25.54 14.47
CA PHE A 113 6.32 25.93 14.05
C PHE A 113 7.21 26.51 15.17
N GLY A 114 6.71 26.64 16.40
CA GLY A 114 7.35 27.41 17.47
C GLY A 114 8.44 26.69 18.27
N GLY A 115 8.88 25.49 17.90
CA GLY A 115 9.87 24.74 18.68
C GLY A 115 9.41 24.51 20.14
N GLU A 116 10.30 24.77 21.13
CA GLU A 116 9.98 24.58 22.56
C GLU A 116 8.87 25.52 23.09
N ASP A 117 8.65 26.67 22.44
CA ASP A 117 7.59 27.63 22.77
C ASP A 117 6.24 27.29 22.12
N SER A 118 6.18 26.25 21.27
CA SER A 118 4.95 25.80 20.65
C SER A 118 4.05 25.05 21.66
N GLY A 119 2.75 25.24 21.56
CA GLY A 119 1.78 24.46 22.34
C GLY A 119 1.72 22.98 21.98
N TYR A 120 2.57 22.51 21.06
CA TYR A 120 2.65 21.13 20.58
C TYR A 120 4.11 20.67 20.62
N LYS A 121 4.42 19.73 21.51
CA LYS A 121 5.76 19.11 21.58
C LYS A 121 6.00 18.09 20.47
N VAL A 122 4.95 17.48 19.99
CA VAL A 122 4.93 16.49 18.90
C VAL A 122 3.71 16.77 18.05
N ALA A 123 3.83 16.78 16.76
CA ALA A 123 2.73 16.97 15.82
C ALA A 123 2.92 16.15 14.55
N GLY A 124 1.83 15.67 13.96
CA GLY A 124 1.80 15.03 12.63
C GLY A 124 1.79 16.08 11.50
N GLY A 125 1.11 17.19 11.73
CA GLY A 125 0.99 18.33 10.80
C GLY A 125 2.18 19.28 10.81
N LEU A 126 3.32 18.87 10.22
CA LEU A 126 4.59 19.59 10.28
C LEU A 126 4.73 20.75 9.30
N HIS A 127 4.00 20.73 8.18
CA HIS A 127 4.22 21.67 7.08
C HIS A 127 3.32 22.92 7.14
N GLY A 128 2.28 22.94 8.00
CA GLY A 128 1.32 24.04 8.12
C GLY A 128 0.54 24.32 6.82
N VAL A 129 0.28 23.29 6.03
CA VAL A 129 -0.43 23.41 4.76
C VAL A 129 -1.70 22.57 4.70
N GLY A 130 -1.86 21.53 5.52
CA GLY A 130 -2.94 20.54 5.39
C GLY A 130 -4.33 21.16 5.35
N ALA A 131 -4.70 21.97 6.36
CA ALA A 131 -6.01 22.60 6.42
C ALA A 131 -6.29 23.55 5.22
N SER A 132 -5.29 24.33 4.82
CA SER A 132 -5.42 25.24 3.67
C SER A 132 -5.48 24.49 2.34
N VAL A 133 -4.79 23.35 2.20
CA VAL A 133 -4.87 22.47 1.03
C VAL A 133 -6.26 21.82 0.93
N VAL A 134 -6.81 21.29 2.05
CA VAL A 134 -8.17 20.76 2.07
C VAL A 134 -9.19 21.83 1.65
N ASN A 135 -9.08 23.05 2.17
CA ASN A 135 -9.92 24.16 1.78
C ASN A 135 -9.80 24.48 0.27
N ALA A 136 -8.58 24.52 -0.27
CA ALA A 136 -8.33 24.82 -1.69
C ALA A 136 -8.94 23.77 -2.63
N LEU A 137 -8.96 22.49 -2.21
CA LEU A 137 -9.42 21.34 -3.00
C LEU A 137 -10.88 20.95 -2.70
N SER A 138 -11.56 21.71 -1.85
CA SER A 138 -12.99 21.52 -1.55
C SER A 138 -13.86 22.50 -2.33
N GLU A 139 -15.04 22.04 -2.76
CA GLU A 139 -16.08 22.88 -3.32
C GLU A 139 -16.52 23.94 -2.28
N TRP A 140 -16.73 23.46 -1.05
CA TRP A 140 -16.97 24.29 0.12
C TRP A 140 -16.40 23.63 1.38
N LEU A 141 -16.11 24.46 2.38
CA LEU A 141 -15.64 24.04 3.69
C LEU A 141 -16.23 24.97 4.76
N VAL A 142 -16.70 24.40 5.87
CA VAL A 142 -17.24 25.12 7.02
C VAL A 142 -16.51 24.68 8.28
N VAL A 143 -16.06 25.64 9.07
CA VAL A 143 -15.41 25.42 10.36
C VAL A 143 -16.25 25.99 11.48
N HIS A 144 -16.59 25.15 12.46
CA HIS A 144 -17.14 25.58 13.73
C HIS A 144 -16.07 25.46 14.81
N VAL A 145 -15.85 26.53 15.56
CA VAL A 145 -14.92 26.57 16.67
C VAL A 145 -15.65 26.88 17.96
N ARG A 146 -15.56 25.97 18.93
CA ARG A 146 -16.03 26.18 20.29
C ARG A 146 -14.86 26.53 21.19
N ARG A 147 -14.81 27.78 21.61
CA ARG A 147 -13.69 28.32 22.41
C ARG A 147 -14.14 29.51 23.25
N ASP A 148 -13.55 29.67 24.43
CA ASP A 148 -13.79 30.80 25.35
C ASP A 148 -15.26 31.07 25.64
N GLY A 149 -16.05 29.99 25.81
CA GLY A 149 -17.49 30.03 26.10
C GLY A 149 -18.37 30.45 24.92
N ALA A 150 -17.84 30.50 23.73
CA ALA A 150 -18.56 30.88 22.51
C ALA A 150 -18.35 29.88 21.38
N GLU A 151 -19.31 29.89 20.46
CA GLU A 151 -19.25 29.14 19.20
C GLU A 151 -19.13 30.12 18.04
N TYR A 152 -18.17 29.82 17.16
CA TYR A 152 -17.87 30.62 15.96
C TYR A 152 -17.99 29.76 14.70
N GLU A 153 -18.37 30.39 13.58
CA GLU A 153 -18.46 29.77 12.27
C GLU A 153 -17.70 30.57 11.23
N GLN A 154 -16.94 29.87 10.38
CA GLN A 154 -16.28 30.41 9.21
C GLN A 154 -16.52 29.50 8.02
N SER A 155 -17.02 30.06 6.93
CA SER A 155 -17.27 29.34 5.67
C SER A 155 -16.27 29.73 4.59
N PHE A 156 -16.01 28.77 3.70
CA PHE A 156 -15.08 28.95 2.57
C PHE A 156 -15.64 28.28 1.32
N LYS A 157 -15.27 28.82 0.14
CA LYS A 157 -15.55 28.23 -1.18
C LYS A 157 -14.27 28.20 -1.99
N ARG A 158 -13.85 26.99 -2.40
CA ARG A 158 -12.66 26.78 -3.25
C ARG A 158 -11.43 27.56 -2.76
N GLY A 159 -11.16 27.48 -1.47
CA GLY A 159 -10.03 28.14 -0.83
C GLY A 159 -10.25 29.59 -0.40
N LYS A 160 -11.34 30.25 -0.79
CA LYS A 160 -11.62 31.66 -0.48
C LYS A 160 -12.64 31.78 0.64
N PRO A 161 -12.49 32.73 1.60
CA PRO A 161 -13.51 32.98 2.61
C PRO A 161 -14.85 33.36 1.98
N ASP A 162 -15.94 32.75 2.46
CA ASP A 162 -17.32 33.09 2.09
C ASP A 162 -17.97 33.88 3.24
N GLY A 163 -17.47 35.09 3.46
CA GLY A 163 -17.86 35.99 4.55
C GLY A 163 -16.85 35.99 5.72
N ASP A 164 -17.15 36.81 6.72
CA ASP A 164 -16.34 37.00 7.91
C ASP A 164 -16.60 35.90 8.95
N LEU A 165 -15.63 35.71 9.89
CA LEU A 165 -15.84 34.87 11.06
C LEU A 165 -17.02 35.41 11.91
N LYS A 166 -17.99 34.56 12.19
CA LYS A 166 -19.22 34.92 12.93
C LYS A 166 -19.28 34.19 14.27
N LYS A 167 -19.59 34.93 15.31
CA LYS A 167 -20.02 34.31 16.58
C LYS A 167 -21.49 33.91 16.44
N ILE A 168 -21.76 32.60 16.51
CA ILE A 168 -23.10 32.05 16.28
C ILE A 168 -23.83 31.60 17.54
N GLY A 169 -23.10 31.43 18.66
CA GLY A 169 -23.71 30.95 19.88
C GLY A 169 -22.81 30.98 21.11
N VAL A 170 -23.31 30.36 22.19
CA VAL A 170 -22.59 30.08 23.43
C VAL A 170 -22.23 28.61 23.43
N ALA A 171 -21.00 28.29 23.79
CA ALA A 171 -20.53 26.91 23.91
C ALA A 171 -20.21 26.55 25.35
N ALA A 172 -20.68 25.39 25.80
CA ALA A 172 -20.37 24.83 27.12
C ALA A 172 -19.07 23.99 27.12
N SER A 173 -18.56 23.63 25.95
CA SER A 173 -17.35 22.83 25.76
C SER A 173 -16.44 23.47 24.71
N THR A 174 -15.19 23.02 24.65
CA THR A 174 -14.26 23.42 23.59
C THR A 174 -14.20 22.36 22.49
N GLY A 175 -13.61 22.70 21.34
CA GLY A 175 -13.38 21.79 20.23
C GLY A 175 -13.47 22.45 18.87
N THR A 176 -13.11 21.71 17.84
CA THR A 176 -13.22 22.11 16.43
C THR A 176 -14.11 21.11 15.69
N THR A 177 -14.95 21.60 14.80
CA THR A 177 -15.71 20.81 13.83
C THR A 177 -15.43 21.34 12.45
N VAL A 178 -14.97 20.48 11.54
CA VAL A 178 -14.70 20.83 10.14
C VAL A 178 -15.56 19.97 9.27
N THR A 179 -16.35 20.62 8.41
CA THR A 179 -17.16 19.93 7.38
C THR A 179 -16.69 20.41 6.02
N PHE A 180 -16.40 19.50 5.11
CA PHE A 180 -15.95 19.86 3.77
C PHE A 180 -16.46 18.87 2.72
N LYS A 181 -16.60 19.38 1.49
CA LYS A 181 -17.01 18.59 0.33
C LYS A 181 -15.94 18.69 -0.75
N PRO A 182 -15.39 17.57 -1.23
CA PRO A 182 -14.39 17.58 -2.31
C PRO A 182 -14.91 18.28 -3.56
N ASP A 183 -14.03 19.03 -4.24
CA ASP A 183 -14.39 19.71 -5.47
C ASP A 183 -14.34 18.75 -6.68
N PRO A 184 -15.46 18.46 -7.37
CA PRO A 184 -15.48 17.58 -8.54
C PRO A 184 -14.66 18.11 -9.73
N GLU A 185 -14.32 19.41 -9.76
CA GLU A 185 -13.39 19.94 -10.75
C GLU A 185 -11.95 19.45 -10.52
N MET A 186 -11.61 19.09 -9.28
CA MET A 186 -10.28 18.61 -8.90
C MET A 186 -10.21 17.08 -8.90
N PHE A 187 -11.24 16.42 -8.36
CA PHE A 187 -11.33 14.97 -8.25
C PHE A 187 -12.30 14.42 -9.31
N THR A 188 -11.78 14.24 -10.53
CA THR A 188 -12.59 13.87 -11.70
C THR A 188 -12.93 12.38 -11.77
N GLU A 189 -12.18 11.52 -11.08
CA GLU A 189 -12.44 10.08 -11.05
C GLU A 189 -13.53 9.72 -10.06
N THR A 190 -13.46 10.26 -8.85
CA THR A 190 -14.45 10.06 -7.79
C THR A 190 -14.36 11.17 -6.74
N THR A 191 -15.50 11.53 -6.15
CA THR A 191 -15.61 12.37 -4.95
C THR A 191 -16.16 11.58 -3.75
N GLU A 192 -16.32 10.26 -3.90
CA GLU A 192 -16.89 9.40 -2.87
C GLU A 192 -15.78 8.74 -2.04
N TYR A 193 -15.90 8.85 -0.72
CA TYR A 193 -15.00 8.21 0.21
C TYR A 193 -15.36 6.73 0.42
N ASP A 194 -14.34 5.89 0.53
CA ASP A 194 -14.48 4.49 0.90
C ASP A 194 -14.51 4.35 2.44
N TYR A 195 -15.57 3.73 2.96
CA TYR A 195 -15.77 3.52 4.40
C TYR A 195 -14.65 2.67 5.02
N GLU A 196 -14.24 1.59 4.36
CA GLU A 196 -13.24 0.66 4.87
C GLU A 196 -11.83 1.30 4.91
N ILE A 197 -11.51 2.15 3.95
CA ILE A 197 -10.25 2.92 3.95
C ILE A 197 -10.21 3.87 5.15
N LEU A 198 -11.30 4.61 5.39
CA LEU A 198 -11.38 5.51 6.53
C LEU A 198 -11.37 4.74 7.85
N LEU A 199 -12.15 3.66 7.95
CA LEU A 199 -12.22 2.82 9.14
C LEU A 199 -10.86 2.26 9.53
N LYS A 200 -10.10 1.75 8.56
CA LYS A 200 -8.73 1.27 8.77
C LYS A 200 -7.85 2.38 9.36
N ARG A 201 -7.80 3.55 8.72
CA ARG A 201 -7.00 4.68 9.18
C ARG A 201 -7.36 5.13 10.60
N LEU A 202 -8.64 5.27 10.88
CA LEU A 202 -9.13 5.68 12.20
C LEU A 202 -8.82 4.65 13.28
N ARG A 203 -8.85 3.36 12.93
CA ARG A 203 -8.48 2.27 13.84
C ARG A 203 -6.99 2.31 14.17
N GLU A 204 -6.13 2.52 13.20
CA GLU A 204 -4.69 2.71 13.39
C GLU A 204 -4.41 3.89 14.34
N GLU A 205 -5.03 5.05 14.10
CA GLU A 205 -4.92 6.21 14.97
C GLU A 205 -5.35 5.92 16.42
N SER A 206 -6.44 5.17 16.60
CA SER A 206 -6.92 4.78 17.92
C SER A 206 -5.98 3.83 18.65
N PHE A 207 -5.28 2.93 17.92
CA PHE A 207 -4.23 2.07 18.49
C PHE A 207 -2.96 2.85 18.85
N LEU A 208 -2.56 3.82 18.04
CA LEU A 208 -1.35 4.61 18.27
C LEU A 208 -1.50 5.62 19.41
N ASN A 209 -2.74 5.91 19.82
CA ASN A 209 -3.07 6.88 20.86
C ASN A 209 -4.01 6.27 21.90
N ALA A 210 -3.43 5.51 22.82
CA ALA A 210 -4.16 4.79 23.85
C ALA A 210 -5.15 5.70 24.62
N GLY A 211 -6.40 5.25 24.78
CA GLY A 211 -7.46 5.98 25.48
C GLY A 211 -8.18 7.06 24.66
N VAL A 212 -7.75 7.35 23.43
CA VAL A 212 -8.48 8.23 22.52
C VAL A 212 -9.61 7.46 21.86
N ARG A 213 -10.85 7.96 22.00
CA ARG A 213 -12.02 7.40 21.34
C ARG A 213 -12.23 8.03 19.98
N ILE A 214 -12.26 7.21 18.95
CA ILE A 214 -12.54 7.65 17.57
C ILE A 214 -13.79 6.92 17.10
N THR A 215 -14.76 7.65 16.56
CA THR A 215 -16.03 7.09 16.05
C THR A 215 -16.18 7.45 14.57
N LEU A 216 -16.43 6.46 13.73
CA LEU A 216 -16.81 6.64 12.33
C LEU A 216 -18.29 6.33 12.15
N THR A 217 -19.02 7.22 11.47
CA THR A 217 -20.43 7.04 11.12
C THR A 217 -20.63 7.29 9.64
N ASP A 218 -21.36 6.42 8.94
CA ASP A 218 -21.73 6.60 7.54
C ASP A 218 -23.24 6.89 7.43
N GLU A 219 -23.56 8.16 7.13
CA GLU A 219 -24.94 8.64 6.99
C GLU A 219 -25.39 8.68 5.53
N ARG A 220 -24.64 8.09 4.60
CA ARG A 220 -25.01 8.03 3.17
C ARG A 220 -26.20 7.10 2.97
N PRO A 221 -27.16 7.47 2.11
CA PRO A 221 -28.40 6.71 1.92
C PRO A 221 -28.20 5.24 1.54
N GLU A 222 -27.25 4.97 0.63
CA GLU A 222 -26.92 3.62 0.20
C GLU A 222 -26.30 2.75 1.29
N SER A 223 -25.55 3.35 2.21
CA SER A 223 -24.96 2.65 3.36
C SER A 223 -26.01 2.33 4.41
N ILE A 224 -26.92 3.25 4.64
CA ILE A 224 -28.07 3.05 5.54
C ILE A 224 -28.99 1.95 4.99
N GLU A 225 -29.31 1.97 3.71
CA GLU A 225 -30.14 0.94 3.07
C GLU A 225 -29.50 -0.45 3.17
N LYS A 226 -28.18 -0.55 2.96
CA LYS A 226 -27.44 -1.82 3.10
C LYS A 226 -27.33 -2.34 4.52
N ASN A 227 -27.52 -1.49 5.50
CA ASN A 227 -27.42 -1.79 6.93
C ASN A 227 -28.80 -1.69 7.65
N ASP A 228 -29.83 -2.26 7.03
CA ASP A 228 -31.18 -2.40 7.60
C ASP A 228 -31.80 -1.06 8.08
N GLY A 229 -31.50 0.04 7.43
CA GLY A 229 -32.03 1.36 7.73
C GLY A 229 -31.35 2.09 8.90
N VAL A 230 -30.20 1.61 9.36
CA VAL A 230 -29.41 2.23 10.42
C VAL A 230 -28.06 2.69 9.86
N PRO A 231 -27.57 3.91 10.14
CA PRO A 231 -26.23 4.33 9.73
C PRO A 231 -25.16 3.38 10.30
N PRO A 232 -24.28 2.80 9.46
CA PRO A 232 -23.13 2.06 9.96
C PRO A 232 -22.29 2.95 10.87
N GLN A 233 -21.98 2.45 12.07
CA GLN A 233 -21.19 3.18 13.05
C GLN A 233 -20.22 2.24 13.76
N GLU A 234 -18.97 2.66 13.86
CA GLU A 234 -17.95 1.96 14.65
C GLU A 234 -17.23 2.94 15.58
N SER A 235 -17.14 2.56 16.87
CA SER A 235 -16.44 3.35 17.89
C SER A 235 -15.26 2.56 18.43
N MET A 236 -14.05 3.11 18.27
CA MET A 236 -12.78 2.50 18.57
C MET A 236 -12.11 3.23 19.74
N CYS A 237 -11.63 2.46 20.75
CA CYS A 237 -10.86 3.00 21.88
C CYS A 237 -10.04 1.85 22.48
N TYR A 238 -8.71 1.92 22.37
CA TYR A 238 -7.83 0.83 22.78
C TYR A 238 -6.86 1.28 23.87
N GLU A 239 -7.14 0.88 25.11
CA GLU A 239 -6.31 1.22 26.29
C GLU A 239 -4.91 0.59 26.22
N GLY A 240 -4.76 -0.55 25.55
CA GLY A 240 -3.48 -1.24 25.40
C GLY A 240 -2.56 -0.63 24.32
N GLY A 241 -3.06 0.34 23.55
CA GLY A 241 -2.25 1.04 22.54
C GLY A 241 -1.64 0.08 21.50
N VAL A 242 -0.35 0.23 21.19
CA VAL A 242 0.36 -0.61 20.22
C VAL A 242 0.40 -2.11 20.58
N ARG A 243 0.22 -2.48 21.87
CA ARG A 243 0.05 -3.88 22.27
C ARG A 243 -1.26 -4.47 21.73
N SER A 244 -2.36 -3.72 21.91
CA SER A 244 -3.66 -4.11 21.36
C SER A 244 -3.64 -4.14 19.83
N PHE A 245 -2.82 -3.31 19.20
CA PHE A 245 -2.64 -3.33 17.75
C PHE A 245 -2.04 -4.65 17.28
N VAL A 246 -0.97 -5.12 17.91
CA VAL A 246 -0.37 -6.43 17.59
C VAL A 246 -1.38 -7.56 17.79
N GLN A 247 -2.16 -7.54 18.89
CA GLN A 247 -3.21 -8.55 19.13
C GLN A 247 -4.27 -8.53 18.04
N TYR A 248 -4.77 -7.34 17.67
CA TYR A 248 -5.73 -7.17 16.58
C TYR A 248 -5.20 -7.72 15.25
N LEU A 249 -3.91 -7.50 14.93
CA LEU A 249 -3.29 -8.02 13.71
C LEU A 249 -3.23 -9.54 13.69
N HIS A 250 -3.03 -10.19 14.85
CA HIS A 250 -3.12 -11.65 14.99
C HIS A 250 -4.54 -12.14 14.78
N GLU A 251 -5.51 -11.55 15.49
CA GLU A 251 -6.92 -11.93 15.42
C GLU A 251 -7.48 -11.77 13.99
N LYS A 252 -7.22 -10.62 13.37
CA LYS A 252 -7.66 -10.32 12.00
C LYS A 252 -7.16 -11.32 10.95
N ARG A 253 -5.97 -11.91 11.19
CA ARG A 253 -5.32 -12.88 10.29
C ARG A 253 -5.50 -14.32 10.73
N ASP A 254 -6.20 -14.55 11.83
CA ASP A 254 -6.39 -15.87 12.46
C ASP A 254 -5.06 -16.61 12.67
N LEU A 255 -4.03 -15.89 13.13
CA LEU A 255 -2.71 -16.45 13.39
C LEU A 255 -2.59 -16.88 14.84
N THR A 256 -1.95 -18.03 15.06
CA THR A 256 -1.72 -18.57 16.41
C THR A 256 -0.43 -18.00 17.00
N PRO A 257 -0.50 -17.20 18.08
CA PRO A 257 0.71 -16.74 18.76
C PRO A 257 1.48 -17.90 19.38
N LEU A 258 2.82 -17.88 19.26
CA LEU A 258 3.71 -18.87 19.88
C LEU A 258 3.86 -18.68 21.39
N HIS A 259 3.48 -17.53 21.90
CA HIS A 259 3.52 -17.16 23.31
C HIS A 259 2.40 -16.18 23.66
N PRO A 260 1.85 -16.22 24.90
CA PRO A 260 0.64 -15.47 25.25
C PRO A 260 0.87 -13.96 25.40
N GLN A 261 2.10 -13.53 25.64
CA GLN A 261 2.42 -12.13 25.95
C GLN A 261 2.92 -11.40 24.72
N VAL A 262 2.35 -10.22 24.45
CA VAL A 262 2.94 -9.25 23.51
C VAL A 262 4.16 -8.62 24.18
N ILE A 263 5.32 -8.71 23.56
CA ILE A 263 6.56 -8.08 24.02
C ILE A 263 6.43 -6.58 23.73
N TYR A 264 6.52 -5.78 24.79
CA TYR A 264 6.33 -4.33 24.69
C TYR A 264 7.53 -3.58 25.26
N MET A 265 8.00 -2.62 24.51
CA MET A 265 9.18 -1.82 24.83
C MET A 265 8.86 -0.34 24.58
N LYS A 266 9.16 0.49 25.58
CA LYS A 266 9.00 1.95 25.49
C LYS A 266 10.22 2.64 26.07
N GLY A 267 10.60 3.75 25.46
CA GLY A 267 11.65 4.60 25.98
C GLY A 267 11.66 5.97 25.30
N GLU A 268 12.41 6.88 25.89
CA GLU A 268 12.56 8.26 25.42
C GLU A 268 14.01 8.72 25.49
N ALA A 269 14.44 9.51 24.53
CA ALA A 269 15.68 10.25 24.57
C ALA A 269 15.65 11.38 23.52
N ASN A 270 16.36 12.47 23.81
CA ASN A 270 16.51 13.62 22.92
C ASN A 270 15.17 14.21 22.42
N GLY A 271 14.15 14.24 23.29
CA GLY A 271 12.83 14.76 22.94
C GLY A 271 12.00 13.86 22.03
N ALA A 272 12.46 12.63 21.75
CA ALA A 272 11.71 11.63 21.01
C ALA A 272 11.31 10.47 21.91
N VAL A 273 10.10 9.92 21.66
CA VAL A 273 9.57 8.72 22.33
C VAL A 273 9.45 7.62 21.29
N ALA A 274 9.88 6.40 21.64
CA ALA A 274 9.65 5.23 20.81
C ALA A 274 8.89 4.15 21.58
N GLU A 275 7.92 3.55 20.94
CA GLU A 275 7.14 2.41 21.41
C GLU A 275 7.26 1.28 20.38
N VAL A 276 7.56 0.09 20.85
CA VAL A 276 7.63 -1.12 20.03
C VAL A 276 6.82 -2.22 20.71
N ALA A 277 5.93 -2.83 19.97
CA ALA A 277 5.24 -4.05 20.39
C ALA A 277 5.49 -5.13 19.34
N LEU A 278 5.77 -6.36 19.78
CA LEU A 278 5.96 -7.48 18.87
C LEU A 278 5.51 -8.81 19.50
N GLN A 279 5.14 -9.75 18.64
CA GLN A 279 4.78 -11.12 19.03
C GLN A 279 5.10 -12.08 17.88
N TYR A 280 5.52 -13.29 18.21
CA TYR A 280 5.78 -14.34 17.24
C TYR A 280 4.55 -15.25 17.08
N CYS A 281 4.33 -15.72 15.86
CA CYS A 281 3.26 -16.64 15.50
C CYS A 281 3.75 -17.81 14.64
N ASP A 282 2.84 -18.68 14.29
CA ASP A 282 3.09 -19.87 13.46
C ASP A 282 3.31 -19.58 11.97
N SER A 283 3.14 -18.34 11.51
CA SER A 283 3.40 -17.89 10.13
C SER A 283 4.90 -17.98 9.75
N TYR A 284 5.18 -17.96 8.47
CA TYR A 284 6.54 -17.85 7.89
C TYR A 284 6.86 -16.41 7.45
N ASN A 285 5.87 -15.56 7.31
CA ASN A 285 6.03 -14.17 6.88
C ASN A 285 6.27 -13.24 8.06
N GLU A 286 7.05 -12.19 7.85
CA GLU A 286 7.15 -11.06 8.78
C GLU A 286 6.12 -9.99 8.44
N LEU A 287 5.59 -9.32 9.47
CA LEU A 287 4.82 -8.10 9.32
C LEU A 287 5.37 -7.05 10.28
N ILE A 288 5.84 -5.94 9.74
CA ILE A 288 6.28 -4.78 10.52
C ILE A 288 5.48 -3.58 10.05
N LEU A 289 4.69 -3.00 10.95
CA LEU A 289 4.05 -1.71 10.71
C LEU A 289 4.84 -0.63 11.43
N SER A 290 5.24 0.40 10.69
CA SER A 290 6.07 1.48 11.21
C SER A 290 5.40 2.84 11.08
N PHE A 291 5.46 3.63 12.16
CA PHE A 291 4.78 4.92 12.27
C PHE A 291 5.71 5.99 12.83
N ALA A 292 5.61 7.19 12.29
CA ALA A 292 6.30 8.39 12.81
C ALA A 292 5.30 9.53 12.97
N ASN A 293 5.14 10.05 14.20
CA ASN A 293 4.10 11.03 14.56
C ASN A 293 2.71 10.63 14.06
N ASN A 294 2.32 9.38 14.30
CA ASN A 294 1.09 8.72 13.86
C ASN A 294 0.97 8.50 12.33
N VAL A 295 1.89 8.99 11.53
CA VAL A 295 1.87 8.75 10.08
C VAL A 295 2.47 7.40 9.77
N HIS A 296 1.74 6.56 9.03
CA HIS A 296 2.25 5.28 8.54
C HIS A 296 3.41 5.51 7.56
N THR A 297 4.50 4.77 7.73
CA THR A 297 5.68 4.83 6.86
C THR A 297 5.85 3.51 6.11
N PRO A 298 5.15 3.30 4.99
CA PRO A 298 5.12 2.02 4.27
C PRO A 298 6.48 1.60 3.71
N GLU A 299 7.38 2.55 3.47
CA GLU A 299 8.76 2.28 3.08
C GLU A 299 9.73 2.18 4.28
N GLY A 300 9.18 2.16 5.51
CA GLY A 300 9.95 2.08 6.74
C GLY A 300 10.73 3.34 7.05
N GLY A 301 12.01 3.18 7.34
CA GLY A 301 12.92 4.26 7.67
C GLY A 301 13.81 3.93 8.87
N THR A 302 14.45 4.94 9.45
CA THR A 302 15.46 4.79 10.49
C THR A 302 14.94 4.08 11.76
N HIS A 303 13.67 4.24 12.12
CA HIS A 303 13.05 3.57 13.27
C HIS A 303 12.90 2.06 13.04
N GLU A 304 12.47 1.65 11.85
CA GLU A 304 12.37 0.24 11.46
C GLU A 304 13.75 -0.39 11.32
N GLU A 305 14.71 0.32 10.73
CA GLU A 305 16.10 -0.14 10.66
C GLU A 305 16.71 -0.34 12.05
N GLY A 306 16.39 0.55 13.00
CA GLY A 306 16.80 0.44 14.39
C GLY A 306 16.26 -0.83 15.05
N LEU A 307 14.96 -1.12 14.84
CA LEU A 307 14.32 -2.35 15.30
C LEU A 307 15.00 -3.60 14.71
N LYS A 308 15.12 -3.69 13.38
CA LYS A 308 15.71 -4.83 12.67
C LYS A 308 17.15 -5.10 13.10
N THR A 309 17.94 -4.04 13.27
CA THR A 309 19.34 -4.14 13.71
C THR A 309 19.44 -4.65 15.15
N ALA A 310 18.65 -4.10 16.07
CA ALA A 310 18.65 -4.49 17.46
C ALA A 310 18.18 -5.93 17.68
N LEU A 311 17.09 -6.33 17.00
CA LEU A 311 16.58 -7.70 17.04
C LEU A 311 17.68 -8.70 16.67
N THR A 312 18.32 -8.50 15.52
CA THR A 312 19.37 -9.41 15.04
C THR A 312 20.53 -9.49 16.03
N ARG A 313 20.91 -8.38 16.64
CA ARG A 313 21.98 -8.32 17.63
C ARG A 313 21.61 -9.04 18.92
N VAL A 314 20.47 -8.73 19.53
CA VAL A 314 19.99 -9.34 20.78
C VAL A 314 19.88 -10.84 20.62
N PHE A 315 19.28 -11.31 19.54
CA PHE A 315 19.09 -12.75 19.33
C PHE A 315 20.42 -13.49 19.22
N ASN A 316 21.39 -12.96 18.49
CA ASN A 316 22.70 -13.60 18.38
C ASN A 316 23.47 -13.58 19.70
N GLU A 317 23.52 -12.47 20.43
CA GLU A 317 24.19 -12.34 21.70
C GLU A 317 23.55 -13.23 22.79
N PHE A 318 22.22 -13.11 22.96
CA PHE A 318 21.48 -13.92 23.94
C PHE A 318 21.49 -15.40 23.58
N GLY A 319 21.30 -15.73 22.30
CA GLY A 319 21.34 -17.12 21.81
C GLY A 319 22.68 -17.81 22.11
N ARG A 320 23.81 -17.12 21.97
CA ARG A 320 25.13 -17.63 22.36
C ARG A 320 25.25 -17.74 23.87
N ALA A 321 24.88 -16.72 24.63
CA ALA A 321 24.98 -16.70 26.07
C ALA A 321 24.16 -17.83 26.75
N LYS A 322 23.00 -18.17 26.19
CA LYS A 322 22.11 -19.22 26.73
C LYS A 322 22.27 -20.58 26.04
N GLY A 323 23.17 -20.70 25.07
CA GLY A 323 23.49 -21.97 24.41
C GLY A 323 22.51 -22.43 23.33
N TYR A 324 21.60 -21.58 22.89
CA TYR A 324 20.74 -21.84 21.73
C TYR A 324 21.54 -21.83 20.42
N LEU A 325 22.60 -21.02 20.36
CA LEU A 325 23.57 -20.94 19.27
C LEU A 325 24.95 -21.36 19.79
N LYS A 326 25.56 -22.39 19.20
CA LYS A 326 26.88 -22.88 19.61
C LYS A 326 27.97 -21.96 19.08
N GLU A 327 29.17 -21.97 19.69
CA GLU A 327 30.33 -21.16 19.25
C GLU A 327 30.72 -21.37 17.79
N LYS A 328 30.53 -22.57 17.25
CA LYS A 328 30.88 -22.92 15.86
C LYS A 328 29.78 -22.64 14.86
N ASP A 329 28.56 -22.31 15.32
CA ASP A 329 27.45 -22.07 14.46
C ASP A 329 27.53 -20.65 13.86
N GLU A 330 27.10 -20.49 12.62
CA GLU A 330 26.95 -19.18 12.01
C GLU A 330 25.90 -18.34 12.75
N ASN A 331 26.06 -17.04 12.75
CA ASN A 331 25.03 -16.13 13.29
C ASN A 331 23.72 -16.27 12.54
N TRP A 332 22.61 -16.15 13.25
CA TRP A 332 21.30 -15.99 12.64
C TRP A 332 21.26 -14.68 11.85
N GLN A 333 20.66 -14.75 10.68
CA GLN A 333 20.41 -13.56 9.85
C GLN A 333 19.15 -12.83 10.32
N GLY A 334 19.00 -11.58 9.90
CA GLY A 334 17.82 -10.80 10.23
C GLY A 334 16.51 -11.45 9.79
N SER A 335 16.49 -12.08 8.60
CA SER A 335 15.34 -12.83 8.10
C SER A 335 14.98 -14.04 8.99
N ASP A 336 15.98 -14.76 9.52
CA ASP A 336 15.73 -15.88 10.45
C ASP A 336 15.04 -15.39 11.73
N VAL A 337 15.51 -14.23 12.24
CA VAL A 337 15.02 -13.65 13.50
C VAL A 337 13.61 -13.11 13.36
N ARG A 338 13.23 -12.65 12.16
CA ARG A 338 11.94 -12.03 11.92
C ARG A 338 10.88 -12.98 11.33
N GLU A 339 11.23 -14.23 11.01
CA GLU A 339 10.25 -15.22 10.52
C GLU A 339 9.11 -15.41 11.53
N GLY A 340 7.88 -15.18 11.08
CA GLY A 340 6.67 -15.29 11.90
C GLY A 340 6.51 -14.19 12.95
N MET A 341 7.17 -13.04 12.79
CA MET A 341 7.04 -11.90 13.70
C MET A 341 6.01 -10.90 13.19
N ILE A 342 5.10 -10.50 14.07
CA ILE A 342 4.26 -9.30 13.89
C ILE A 342 4.79 -8.24 14.84
N ALA A 343 5.10 -7.05 14.32
CA ALA A 343 5.61 -5.94 15.10
C ALA A 343 4.97 -4.61 14.67
N VAL A 344 4.78 -3.74 15.65
CA VAL A 344 4.42 -2.34 15.45
C VAL A 344 5.50 -1.50 16.09
N VAL A 345 6.08 -0.57 15.34
CA VAL A 345 7.04 0.43 15.83
C VAL A 345 6.48 1.82 15.60
N SER A 346 6.32 2.58 16.67
CA SER A 346 5.81 3.95 16.65
C SER A 346 6.82 4.88 17.30
N VAL A 347 7.17 5.95 16.60
CA VAL A 347 8.04 7.01 17.15
C VAL A 347 7.34 8.35 17.13
N LYS A 348 7.50 9.11 18.20
CA LYS A 348 6.99 10.49 18.33
C LYS A 348 8.17 11.41 18.55
N LEU A 349 8.35 12.40 17.66
CA LEU A 349 9.49 13.31 17.66
C LEU A 349 9.08 14.71 17.21
N GLN A 350 9.81 15.74 17.66
CA GLN A 350 9.47 17.14 17.41
C GLN A 350 9.60 17.50 15.92
N GLU A 351 10.68 17.10 15.28
CA GLU A 351 10.99 17.44 13.89
C GLU A 351 11.19 16.17 13.08
N ALA A 352 10.10 15.58 12.60
CA ALA A 352 10.16 14.42 11.72
C ALA A 352 10.61 14.85 10.31
N GLN A 353 11.66 14.20 9.80
CA GLN A 353 12.16 14.40 8.45
C GLN A 353 11.79 13.18 7.62
N PHE A 354 10.94 13.39 6.63
CA PHE A 354 10.50 12.33 5.72
C PHE A 354 11.17 12.45 4.35
N GLU A 355 11.37 11.32 3.70
CA GLU A 355 11.72 11.28 2.29
C GLU A 355 10.43 11.51 1.47
N GLY A 356 10.29 12.72 0.88
CA GLY A 356 9.15 13.11 0.05
C GLY A 356 7.91 13.59 0.82
N GLN A 357 6.96 14.15 0.04
CA GLN A 357 5.73 14.76 0.57
C GLN A 357 4.73 13.72 1.09
N THR A 358 4.73 12.51 0.54
CA THR A 358 3.86 11.40 0.96
C THR A 358 4.22 10.82 2.33
N LYS A 359 5.31 11.30 2.95
CA LYS A 359 5.78 10.87 4.28
C LYS A 359 6.03 9.36 4.39
N ALA A 360 6.36 8.70 3.27
CA ALA A 360 6.44 7.24 3.18
C ALA A 360 7.62 6.62 3.96
N LYS A 361 8.68 7.39 4.20
CA LYS A 361 9.91 6.91 4.85
C LYS A 361 10.50 7.96 5.80
N LEU A 362 10.85 7.53 7.02
CA LEU A 362 11.48 8.41 8.03
C LEU A 362 13.00 8.46 7.84
N GLY A 363 13.56 9.70 7.78
CA GLY A 363 14.98 9.94 7.53
C GLY A 363 15.84 10.30 8.75
N ASN A 364 15.25 10.64 9.90
CA ASN A 364 15.99 11.09 11.10
C ASN A 364 16.99 10.05 11.62
N THR A 365 18.27 10.23 11.37
CA THR A 365 19.31 9.21 11.67
C THR A 365 19.43 8.84 13.14
N TYR A 366 19.24 9.79 14.08
CA TYR A 366 19.34 9.53 15.52
C TYR A 366 18.24 8.60 16.03
N ILE A 367 17.10 8.50 15.36
CA ILE A 367 16.00 7.61 15.71
C ILE A 367 16.41 6.14 15.58
N LYS A 368 17.25 5.79 14.61
CA LYS A 368 17.81 4.44 14.49
C LYS A 368 18.53 4.01 15.76
N THR A 369 19.37 4.90 16.32
CA THR A 369 20.11 4.64 17.55
C THR A 369 19.18 4.57 18.75
N LEU A 370 18.19 5.47 18.84
CA LEU A 370 17.19 5.48 19.92
C LEU A 370 16.44 4.16 19.98
N VAL A 371 15.80 3.76 18.88
CA VAL A 371 15.02 2.52 18.80
C VAL A 371 15.92 1.32 19.05
N SER A 372 17.11 1.28 18.46
CA SER A 372 18.05 0.18 18.65
C SER A 372 18.44 0.00 20.13
N ASN A 373 18.70 1.07 20.86
CA ASN A 373 19.06 1.02 22.27
C ASN A 373 17.87 0.56 23.15
N ILE A 374 16.67 1.08 22.89
CA ILE A 374 15.46 0.70 23.62
C ILE A 374 15.19 -0.80 23.43
N VAL A 375 15.19 -1.26 22.18
CA VAL A 375 14.92 -2.66 21.85
C VAL A 375 16.01 -3.56 22.45
N TYR A 376 17.29 -3.20 22.29
CA TYR A 376 18.38 -3.99 22.84
C TYR A 376 18.25 -4.21 24.36
N ASN A 377 18.05 -3.12 25.11
CA ASN A 377 17.99 -3.19 26.57
C ASN A 377 16.72 -3.91 27.05
N LYS A 378 15.55 -3.49 26.55
CA LYS A 378 14.27 -3.97 27.03
C LYS A 378 13.95 -5.40 26.57
N LEU A 379 14.35 -5.77 25.36
CA LEU A 379 14.16 -7.14 24.89
C LEU A 379 15.10 -8.10 25.61
N SER A 380 16.36 -7.71 25.88
CA SER A 380 17.28 -8.54 26.65
C SER A 380 16.76 -8.78 28.07
N GLU A 381 16.27 -7.73 28.75
CA GLU A 381 15.62 -7.82 30.05
C GLU A 381 14.41 -8.76 30.01
N PHE A 382 13.51 -8.57 29.04
CA PHE A 382 12.32 -9.39 28.86
C PHE A 382 12.64 -10.89 28.65
N LEU A 383 13.61 -11.19 27.81
CA LEU A 383 14.00 -12.58 27.51
C LEU A 383 14.63 -13.27 28.73
N GLU A 384 15.35 -12.53 29.59
CA GLU A 384 15.86 -13.06 30.86
C GLU A 384 14.72 -13.38 31.85
N GLU A 385 13.74 -12.49 31.94
CA GLU A 385 12.61 -12.63 32.86
C GLU A 385 11.59 -13.70 32.40
N ASN A 386 11.55 -13.99 31.09
CA ASN A 386 10.55 -14.87 30.47
C ASN A 386 11.18 -16.04 29.72
N PRO A 387 11.83 -17.01 30.42
CA PRO A 387 12.59 -18.08 29.76
C PRO A 387 11.72 -19.03 28.92
N ALA A 388 10.44 -19.19 29.23
CA ALA A 388 9.51 -19.99 28.43
C ALA A 388 9.22 -19.34 27.07
N VAL A 389 9.02 -18.01 27.05
CA VAL A 389 8.85 -17.23 25.82
C VAL A 389 10.15 -17.25 25.00
N ALA A 390 11.29 -16.99 25.66
CA ALA A 390 12.60 -17.06 25.02
C ALA A 390 12.79 -18.41 24.32
N LYS A 391 12.52 -19.53 25.00
CA LYS A 391 12.64 -20.86 24.41
C LYS A 391 11.80 -21.02 23.15
N ALA A 392 10.51 -20.68 23.19
CA ALA A 392 9.60 -20.81 22.05
C ALA A 392 10.09 -19.99 20.84
N VAL A 393 10.51 -18.74 21.08
CA VAL A 393 10.99 -17.85 20.03
C VAL A 393 12.34 -18.33 19.45
N PHE A 394 13.29 -18.74 20.30
CA PHE A 394 14.59 -19.26 19.83
C PHE A 394 14.46 -20.58 19.08
N GLU A 395 13.51 -21.45 19.44
CA GLU A 395 13.18 -22.66 18.66
C GLU A 395 12.69 -22.28 17.25
N LYS A 396 11.80 -21.29 17.12
CA LYS A 396 11.34 -20.77 15.83
C LYS A 396 12.49 -20.23 14.97
N VAL A 397 13.32 -19.35 15.53
CA VAL A 397 14.48 -18.76 14.84
C VAL A 397 15.49 -19.83 14.41
N THR A 398 15.77 -20.80 15.27
CA THR A 398 16.66 -21.92 14.92
C THR A 398 16.09 -22.74 13.78
N GLN A 399 14.77 -22.95 13.76
CA GLN A 399 14.08 -23.67 12.70
C GLN A 399 14.12 -22.90 11.36
N ALA A 400 13.93 -21.57 11.41
CA ALA A 400 14.06 -20.68 10.25
C ALA A 400 15.49 -20.73 9.67
N ALA A 401 16.50 -20.59 10.52
CA ALA A 401 17.91 -20.65 10.10
C ALA A 401 18.28 -22.00 9.45
N ARG A 402 17.76 -23.12 10.01
CA ARG A 402 17.97 -24.46 9.40
C ARG A 402 17.29 -24.55 8.04
N ALA A 403 16.08 -24.04 7.89
CA ALA A 403 15.37 -24.02 6.61
C ALA A 403 16.13 -23.18 5.57
N ARG A 404 16.61 -22.00 5.94
CA ARG A 404 17.46 -21.15 5.09
C ARG A 404 18.76 -21.85 4.67
N ALA A 405 19.43 -22.51 5.60
CA ALA A 405 20.65 -23.27 5.29
C ALA A 405 20.38 -24.43 4.34
N ALA A 406 19.27 -25.15 4.52
CA ALA A 406 18.81 -26.20 3.61
C ALA A 406 18.48 -25.65 2.21
N ALA A 407 17.79 -24.51 2.14
CA ALA A 407 17.48 -23.81 0.90
C ALA A 407 18.76 -23.39 0.15
N LYS A 408 19.75 -22.80 0.87
CA LYS A 408 21.05 -22.44 0.31
C LYS A 408 21.77 -23.67 -0.27
N LYS A 409 21.80 -24.77 0.47
CA LYS A 409 22.42 -26.03 0.01
C LYS A 409 21.71 -26.59 -1.23
N ALA A 410 20.39 -26.59 -1.25
CA ALA A 410 19.61 -27.02 -2.42
C ALA A 410 19.92 -26.16 -3.65
N ARG A 411 19.95 -24.85 -3.49
CA ARG A 411 20.32 -23.90 -4.55
C ARG A 411 21.74 -24.14 -5.07
N ASP A 412 22.72 -24.29 -4.19
CA ASP A 412 24.10 -24.53 -4.59
C ASP A 412 24.26 -25.84 -5.37
N LEU A 413 23.47 -26.86 -5.04
CA LEU A 413 23.39 -28.09 -5.82
C LEU A 413 22.80 -27.87 -7.22
N VAL A 414 21.74 -27.07 -7.33
CA VAL A 414 21.13 -26.70 -8.63
C VAL A 414 22.13 -25.88 -9.45
N ARG A 415 22.79 -24.89 -8.85
CA ARG A 415 23.85 -24.10 -9.54
C ARG A 415 25.01 -24.95 -10.02
N ARG A 416 25.47 -25.93 -9.22
CA ARG A 416 26.53 -26.85 -9.65
C ARG A 416 26.10 -27.74 -10.80
N LYS A 417 24.84 -28.23 -10.80
CA LYS A 417 24.29 -28.99 -11.93
C LYS A 417 24.20 -28.13 -13.19
N SER A 418 23.68 -26.88 -13.08
CA SER A 418 23.58 -25.96 -14.22
C SER A 418 24.94 -25.47 -14.73
N ALA A 419 25.95 -25.32 -13.87
CA ALA A 419 27.31 -24.97 -14.29
C ALA A 419 28.02 -26.11 -15.02
N LEU A 420 27.68 -27.36 -14.71
CA LEU A 420 28.18 -28.55 -15.42
C LEU A 420 27.42 -28.81 -16.75
N GLU A 421 26.19 -28.34 -16.86
CA GLU A 421 25.34 -28.50 -18.04
C GLU A 421 25.36 -27.27 -18.99
N SER A 422 26.33 -26.37 -18.82
CA SER A 422 26.56 -25.12 -19.59
C SER A 422 25.31 -24.29 -19.88
N ASN A 423 25.27 -23.04 -19.40
CA ASN A 423 24.49 -21.88 -19.89
C ASN A 423 23.08 -22.14 -20.49
N ARG A 424 22.39 -23.22 -20.15
CA ARG A 424 21.07 -23.49 -20.70
C ARG A 424 20.00 -22.77 -19.90
N MET A 425 19.38 -21.83 -20.58
CA MET A 425 18.05 -21.30 -20.22
C MET A 425 17.07 -22.44 -19.96
N PRO A 426 15.99 -22.24 -19.15
CA PRO A 426 14.98 -23.26 -18.93
C PRO A 426 14.57 -23.89 -20.25
N GLY A 427 14.64 -25.21 -20.37
CA GLY A 427 14.47 -25.93 -21.65
C GLY A 427 13.14 -25.69 -22.38
N LYS A 428 12.18 -25.06 -21.71
CA LYS A 428 10.89 -24.64 -22.28
C LYS A 428 10.83 -23.16 -22.65
N LEU A 429 11.79 -22.31 -22.25
CA LEU A 429 11.82 -20.90 -22.62
C LEU A 429 12.12 -20.74 -24.11
N ALA A 430 11.22 -20.09 -24.81
CA ALA A 430 11.50 -19.55 -26.14
C ALA A 430 11.86 -18.08 -25.99
N ASP A 431 13.16 -17.79 -25.94
CA ASP A 431 13.68 -16.45 -25.70
C ASP A 431 13.51 -15.53 -26.93
N CYS A 432 13.66 -14.23 -26.75
CA CYS A 432 13.69 -13.23 -27.80
C CYS A 432 15.13 -12.91 -28.24
N HIS A 433 15.26 -12.19 -29.36
CA HIS A 433 16.56 -11.84 -29.93
C HIS A 433 17.13 -10.53 -29.35
N GLU A 434 16.26 -9.59 -28.93
CA GLU A 434 16.66 -8.33 -28.32
C GLU A 434 17.23 -8.58 -26.91
N ASN A 435 18.26 -7.82 -26.53
CA ASN A 435 18.90 -7.93 -25.22
C ASN A 435 18.65 -6.73 -24.31
N ASP A 436 18.05 -5.65 -24.82
CA ASP A 436 17.69 -4.49 -24.01
C ASP A 436 16.41 -4.78 -23.21
N PRO A 437 16.49 -4.90 -21.87
CA PRO A 437 15.33 -5.23 -21.03
C PRO A 437 14.15 -4.25 -21.21
N ALA A 438 14.42 -3.00 -21.53
CA ALA A 438 13.39 -1.98 -21.72
C ALA A 438 12.50 -2.23 -22.95
N LYS A 439 13.02 -2.99 -23.92
CA LYS A 439 12.32 -3.31 -25.18
C LYS A 439 11.73 -4.72 -25.18
N THR A 440 12.12 -5.56 -24.23
CA THR A 440 11.76 -6.97 -24.21
C THR A 440 10.59 -7.27 -23.31
N GLU A 441 9.84 -8.29 -23.67
CA GLU A 441 8.65 -8.78 -22.98
C GLU A 441 8.73 -10.29 -22.79
N ILE A 442 8.23 -10.80 -21.65
CA ILE A 442 8.07 -12.23 -21.43
C ILE A 442 6.60 -12.54 -21.12
N PHE A 443 6.06 -13.56 -21.80
CA PHE A 443 4.75 -14.11 -21.50
C PHE A 443 4.91 -15.44 -20.76
N ILE A 444 4.44 -15.47 -19.54
CA ILE A 444 4.34 -16.66 -18.70
C ILE A 444 2.96 -17.27 -18.98
N VAL A 445 2.94 -18.38 -19.73
CA VAL A 445 1.72 -18.91 -20.34
C VAL A 445 1.29 -20.18 -19.65
N GLU A 446 0.00 -20.31 -19.37
CA GLU A 446 -0.58 -21.54 -18.84
C GLU A 446 -0.59 -22.66 -19.89
N GLY A 447 0.10 -23.76 -19.58
CA GLY A 447 0.09 -24.97 -20.36
C GLY A 447 0.94 -24.98 -21.63
N ASP A 448 1.28 -26.18 -22.08
CA ASP A 448 2.11 -26.39 -23.27
C ASP A 448 1.34 -26.11 -24.58
N SER A 449 0.02 -26.31 -24.60
CA SER A 449 -0.82 -26.07 -25.77
C SER A 449 -0.86 -24.58 -26.13
N ALA A 450 -1.27 -23.74 -25.17
CA ALA A 450 -1.28 -22.29 -25.35
C ALA A 450 0.14 -21.74 -25.56
N GLY A 451 1.14 -22.28 -24.85
CA GLY A 451 2.55 -21.98 -25.08
C GLY A 451 3.04 -22.27 -26.48
N GLY A 452 2.53 -23.33 -27.12
CA GLY A 452 2.81 -23.68 -28.52
C GLY A 452 2.28 -22.64 -29.51
N SER A 453 1.00 -22.25 -29.34
CA SER A 453 0.37 -21.20 -30.16
C SER A 453 1.07 -19.85 -29.96
N ALA A 454 1.37 -19.48 -28.70
CA ALA A 454 2.08 -18.25 -28.38
C ALA A 454 3.49 -18.18 -28.99
N LYS A 455 4.24 -19.30 -28.99
CA LYS A 455 5.57 -19.38 -29.64
C LYS A 455 5.52 -19.16 -31.15
N GLN A 456 4.46 -19.63 -31.80
CA GLN A 456 4.29 -19.46 -33.24
C GLN A 456 3.78 -18.05 -33.59
N GLY A 457 2.90 -17.46 -32.78
CA GLY A 457 2.28 -16.17 -33.05
C GLY A 457 3.11 -14.95 -32.61
N ARG A 458 4.11 -15.10 -31.74
CA ARG A 458 4.88 -14.00 -31.15
C ARG A 458 5.76 -13.23 -32.13
N ASP A 459 6.08 -12.00 -31.80
CA ASP A 459 7.26 -11.33 -32.35
C ASP A 459 8.53 -11.85 -31.65
N SER A 460 9.26 -12.74 -32.32
CA SER A 460 10.47 -13.35 -31.78
C SER A 460 11.62 -12.37 -31.54
N ASN A 461 11.54 -11.13 -32.06
CA ASN A 461 12.55 -10.13 -31.79
C ASN A 461 12.51 -9.63 -30.35
N ILE A 462 11.32 -9.36 -29.84
CA ILE A 462 11.13 -8.69 -28.54
C ILE A 462 10.35 -9.53 -27.50
N GLN A 463 9.66 -10.62 -27.93
CA GLN A 463 8.81 -11.40 -27.04
C GLN A 463 9.37 -12.79 -26.76
N ALA A 464 9.50 -13.10 -25.46
CA ALA A 464 9.84 -14.42 -24.96
C ALA A 464 8.59 -15.15 -24.44
N ILE A 465 8.55 -16.48 -24.57
CA ILE A 465 7.45 -17.33 -24.07
C ILE A 465 8.01 -18.37 -23.13
N LEU A 466 7.42 -18.41 -21.92
CA LEU A 466 7.69 -19.42 -20.90
C LEU A 466 6.40 -20.19 -20.55
N PRO A 467 6.17 -21.38 -21.08
CA PRO A 467 5.04 -22.21 -20.69
C PRO A 467 5.22 -22.75 -19.28
N LEU A 468 4.16 -22.66 -18.46
CA LEU A 468 4.05 -23.31 -17.16
C LEU A 468 3.22 -24.59 -17.30
N TRP A 469 3.54 -25.61 -16.51
CA TRP A 469 2.77 -26.86 -16.52
C TRP A 469 2.08 -27.09 -15.18
N GLY A 470 0.78 -26.83 -15.17
CA GLY A 470 -0.08 -27.03 -14.01
C GLY A 470 0.14 -26.03 -12.88
N LYS A 471 -0.65 -26.17 -11.82
CA LYS A 471 -0.64 -25.26 -10.66
C LYS A 471 0.72 -25.21 -9.99
N MET A 472 1.14 -24.01 -9.65
CA MET A 472 2.39 -23.75 -8.93
C MET A 472 2.23 -23.96 -7.44
N LEU A 473 3.36 -23.98 -6.72
CA LEU A 473 3.39 -23.99 -5.28
C LEU A 473 2.77 -22.68 -4.73
N ASN A 474 1.85 -22.81 -3.81
CA ASN A 474 1.38 -21.68 -3.02
C ASN A 474 2.49 -21.29 -2.02
N VAL A 475 3.17 -20.19 -2.32
CA VAL A 475 4.32 -19.72 -1.51
C VAL A 475 3.90 -19.10 -0.19
N GLU A 476 2.64 -18.71 -0.02
CA GLU A 476 2.10 -18.23 1.26
C GLU A 476 2.12 -19.34 2.33
N LYS A 477 1.95 -20.60 1.90
CA LYS A 477 1.95 -21.79 2.77
C LYS A 477 3.27 -22.56 2.76
N ALA A 478 4.30 -22.04 2.12
CA ALA A 478 5.52 -22.78 1.89
C ALA A 478 6.75 -22.09 2.45
N ARG A 479 7.63 -22.85 3.06
CA ARG A 479 8.94 -22.37 3.46
C ARG A 479 9.85 -22.12 2.26
N ALA A 480 10.80 -21.21 2.42
CA ALA A 480 11.75 -20.81 1.39
C ALA A 480 12.53 -21.98 0.77
N ASP A 481 12.88 -23.03 1.56
CA ASP A 481 13.58 -24.23 1.06
C ASP A 481 12.76 -25.00 0.01
N ARG A 482 11.43 -25.06 0.16
CA ARG A 482 10.53 -25.69 -0.83
C ARG A 482 10.42 -24.87 -2.12
N ILE A 483 10.58 -23.56 -2.03
CA ILE A 483 10.50 -22.67 -3.19
C ILE A 483 11.72 -22.89 -4.10
N TYR A 484 12.92 -22.90 -3.52
CA TYR A 484 14.15 -23.17 -4.27
C TYR A 484 14.24 -24.59 -4.85
N GLY A 485 13.53 -25.56 -4.26
CA GLY A 485 13.40 -26.92 -4.79
C GLY A 485 12.26 -27.12 -5.78
N ASN A 486 11.48 -26.07 -6.10
CA ASN A 486 10.29 -26.20 -6.92
C ASN A 486 10.61 -26.05 -8.41
N ASP A 487 10.37 -27.12 -9.17
CA ASP A 487 10.64 -27.21 -10.61
C ASP A 487 9.72 -26.38 -11.49
N LYS A 488 8.64 -25.79 -10.95
CA LYS A 488 7.76 -24.86 -11.67
C LYS A 488 8.11 -23.40 -11.42
N LEU A 489 8.57 -23.05 -10.22
CA LEU A 489 8.95 -21.68 -9.88
C LEU A 489 10.38 -21.34 -10.36
N MET A 490 11.31 -22.26 -10.25
CA MET A 490 12.71 -22.02 -10.61
C MET A 490 12.92 -21.66 -12.09
N PRO A 491 12.18 -22.21 -13.06
CA PRO A 491 12.24 -21.71 -14.44
C PRO A 491 11.85 -20.25 -14.61
N VAL A 492 10.88 -19.74 -13.85
CA VAL A 492 10.49 -18.32 -13.85
C VAL A 492 11.63 -17.47 -13.30
N VAL A 493 12.20 -17.85 -12.15
CA VAL A 493 13.34 -17.14 -11.53
C VAL A 493 14.53 -17.08 -12.49
N THR A 494 14.83 -18.20 -13.13
CA THR A 494 15.95 -18.30 -14.08
C THR A 494 15.71 -17.48 -15.33
N ALA A 495 14.48 -17.48 -15.87
CA ALA A 495 14.13 -16.69 -17.04
C ALA A 495 14.23 -15.18 -16.77
N LEU A 496 13.77 -14.73 -15.61
CA LEU A 496 13.83 -13.32 -15.19
C LEU A 496 15.24 -12.86 -14.83
N GLY A 497 16.08 -13.76 -14.31
CA GLY A 497 17.50 -13.49 -14.00
C GLY A 497 17.76 -12.76 -12.69
N THR A 498 16.73 -12.39 -11.92
CA THR A 498 16.83 -11.48 -10.77
C THR A 498 17.21 -12.13 -9.44
N GLY A 499 17.11 -13.47 -9.31
CA GLY A 499 17.06 -14.12 -7.99
C GLY A 499 15.70 -13.91 -7.30
N ILE A 500 15.60 -14.30 -6.02
CA ILE A 500 14.39 -14.15 -5.19
C ILE A 500 14.74 -13.78 -3.75
N GLY A 501 13.79 -13.14 -3.04
CA GLY A 501 13.95 -12.77 -1.63
C GLY A 501 15.15 -11.85 -1.40
N ASP A 502 16.00 -12.15 -0.43
CA ASP A 502 17.20 -11.35 -0.09
C ASP A 502 18.25 -11.26 -1.23
N GLU A 503 18.17 -12.13 -2.23
CA GLU A 503 19.08 -12.14 -3.38
C GLU A 503 18.49 -11.47 -4.61
N PHE A 504 17.29 -10.94 -4.49
CA PHE A 504 16.62 -10.26 -5.60
C PHE A 504 17.40 -8.99 -5.99
N ASP A 505 17.69 -8.87 -7.28
CA ASP A 505 18.37 -7.70 -7.84
C ASP A 505 17.62 -7.22 -9.08
N ILE A 506 16.95 -6.09 -8.96
CA ILE A 506 16.14 -5.49 -10.04
C ILE A 506 16.97 -5.14 -11.26
N ASN A 507 18.27 -4.79 -11.09
CA ASN A 507 19.14 -4.44 -12.19
C ASN A 507 19.51 -5.63 -13.09
N LYS A 508 19.21 -6.85 -12.66
CA LYS A 508 19.44 -8.08 -13.43
C LYS A 508 18.21 -8.56 -14.19
N VAL A 509 17.09 -7.83 -14.07
CA VAL A 509 15.87 -8.23 -14.77
C VAL A 509 16.08 -8.20 -16.27
N ARG A 510 15.65 -9.25 -16.95
CA ARG A 510 15.85 -9.42 -18.40
C ARG A 510 14.70 -8.87 -19.24
N TYR A 511 13.54 -8.61 -18.64
CA TYR A 511 12.34 -8.15 -19.32
C TYR A 511 11.63 -7.11 -18.45
N HIS A 512 11.42 -5.90 -18.97
CA HIS A 512 10.69 -4.86 -18.24
C HIS A 512 9.17 -4.97 -18.40
N LYS A 513 8.69 -5.96 -19.16
CA LYS A 513 7.27 -6.29 -19.22
C LYS A 513 7.09 -7.79 -19.05
N ILE A 514 6.44 -8.17 -17.97
CA ILE A 514 6.21 -9.56 -17.56
C ILE A 514 4.70 -9.80 -17.58
N PHE A 515 4.23 -10.56 -18.55
CA PHE A 515 2.82 -10.85 -18.73
C PHE A 515 2.46 -12.21 -18.15
N ILE A 516 1.48 -12.26 -17.26
CA ILE A 516 0.82 -13.49 -16.84
C ILE A 516 -0.32 -13.71 -17.84
N MET A 517 -0.29 -14.80 -18.57
CA MET A 517 -1.26 -15.16 -19.58
C MET A 517 -1.84 -16.54 -19.25
N ALA A 518 -2.99 -16.54 -18.60
CA ALA A 518 -3.71 -17.72 -18.15
C ALA A 518 -5.08 -17.82 -18.84
N ASP A 519 -5.67 -19.01 -18.81
CA ASP A 519 -7.02 -19.25 -19.32
C ASP A 519 -8.05 -18.41 -18.57
N ALA A 520 -9.13 -18.02 -19.24
CA ALA A 520 -10.19 -17.21 -18.65
C ALA A 520 -11.19 -18.07 -17.87
N ASP A 521 -10.70 -19.02 -17.09
CA ASP A 521 -11.48 -19.92 -16.23
C ASP A 521 -11.03 -19.84 -14.76
N VAL A 522 -11.64 -20.62 -13.89
CA VAL A 522 -11.33 -20.63 -12.45
C VAL A 522 -9.92 -21.15 -12.16
N ASP A 523 -9.40 -22.06 -12.97
CA ASP A 523 -8.04 -22.61 -12.81
C ASP A 523 -6.98 -21.60 -13.26
N GLY A 524 -7.21 -20.92 -14.38
CA GLY A 524 -6.33 -19.84 -14.86
C GLY A 524 -6.31 -18.66 -13.90
N SER A 525 -7.46 -18.26 -13.35
CA SER A 525 -7.54 -17.23 -12.31
C SER A 525 -6.75 -17.63 -11.06
N HIS A 526 -6.80 -18.90 -10.67
CA HIS A 526 -6.02 -19.42 -9.54
C HIS A 526 -4.51 -19.42 -9.84
N ILE A 527 -4.08 -19.80 -11.05
CA ILE A 527 -2.67 -19.75 -11.47
C ILE A 527 -2.16 -18.29 -11.47
N CYS A 528 -2.97 -17.37 -11.98
CA CYS A 528 -2.65 -15.93 -11.91
C CYS A 528 -2.45 -15.48 -10.46
N THR A 529 -3.36 -15.83 -9.55
CA THR A 529 -3.24 -15.48 -8.12
C THR A 529 -2.01 -16.09 -7.47
N LEU A 530 -1.67 -17.36 -7.76
CA LEU A 530 -0.46 -18.01 -7.27
C LEU A 530 0.81 -17.28 -7.76
N MET A 531 0.84 -16.85 -9.03
CA MET A 531 1.95 -16.11 -9.60
C MET A 531 2.08 -14.72 -8.96
N LEU A 532 0.98 -14.00 -8.77
CA LEU A 532 0.97 -12.70 -8.10
C LEU A 532 1.41 -12.84 -6.64
N THR A 533 0.99 -13.90 -5.92
CA THR A 533 1.48 -14.20 -4.56
C THR A 533 3.00 -14.40 -4.56
N PHE A 534 3.53 -15.14 -5.53
CA PHE A 534 4.97 -15.36 -5.66
C PHE A 534 5.72 -14.07 -5.94
N PHE A 535 5.27 -13.24 -6.87
CA PHE A 535 5.90 -11.95 -7.16
C PHE A 535 5.82 -11.01 -5.96
N PHE A 536 4.68 -10.92 -5.30
CA PHE A 536 4.51 -10.07 -4.12
C PHE A 536 5.43 -10.47 -2.96
N ARG A 537 5.56 -11.76 -2.67
CA ARG A 537 6.35 -12.25 -1.53
C ARG A 537 7.85 -12.29 -1.78
N TYR A 538 8.28 -12.58 -3.00
CA TYR A 538 9.68 -12.90 -3.31
C TYR A 538 10.34 -12.02 -4.36
N MET A 539 9.57 -11.25 -5.11
CA MET A 539 10.03 -10.40 -6.21
C MET A 539 9.26 -9.06 -6.26
N ARG A 540 8.88 -8.54 -5.11
CA ARG A 540 8.04 -7.36 -4.95
C ARG A 540 8.51 -6.15 -5.76
N PRO A 541 9.82 -5.83 -5.90
CA PRO A 541 10.27 -4.72 -6.72
C PRO A 541 9.85 -4.80 -8.20
N LEU A 542 9.52 -6.00 -8.74
CA LEU A 542 8.98 -6.10 -10.11
C LEU A 542 7.62 -5.42 -10.25
N ILE A 543 6.78 -5.50 -9.21
CA ILE A 543 5.47 -4.85 -9.17
C ILE A 543 5.65 -3.35 -8.94
N GLU A 544 6.50 -2.97 -8.00
CA GLU A 544 6.78 -1.57 -7.65
C GLU A 544 7.36 -0.76 -8.82
N HIS A 545 8.17 -1.40 -9.68
CA HIS A 545 8.67 -0.78 -10.93
C HIS A 545 7.66 -0.87 -12.09
N GLY A 546 6.47 -1.44 -11.88
CA GLY A 546 5.43 -1.53 -12.89
C GLY A 546 5.72 -2.52 -14.02
N TYR A 547 6.53 -3.56 -13.77
CA TYR A 547 6.92 -4.54 -14.80
C TYR A 547 5.95 -5.70 -14.93
N VAL A 548 4.98 -5.87 -14.01
CA VAL A 548 4.06 -7.01 -13.97
C VAL A 548 2.70 -6.64 -14.57
N TYR A 549 2.23 -7.46 -15.49
CA TYR A 549 0.96 -7.29 -16.18
C TYR A 549 0.18 -8.60 -16.23
N VAL A 550 -1.14 -8.51 -16.32
CA VAL A 550 -2.03 -9.62 -16.65
C VAL A 550 -2.61 -9.37 -18.03
N ALA A 551 -2.39 -10.30 -18.95
CA ALA A 551 -2.99 -10.26 -20.27
C ALA A 551 -4.44 -10.71 -20.19
N GLN A 552 -5.33 -10.01 -20.89
CA GLN A 552 -6.75 -10.34 -20.98
C GLN A 552 -7.08 -10.84 -22.37
N PRO A 553 -7.17 -12.16 -22.60
CA PRO A 553 -7.64 -12.70 -23.87
C PRO A 553 -9.15 -12.48 -24.03
N PRO A 554 -9.66 -12.39 -25.28
CA PRO A 554 -11.10 -12.29 -25.51
C PRO A 554 -11.83 -13.57 -25.08
N LEU A 555 -13.03 -13.39 -24.53
CA LEU A 555 -13.92 -14.49 -24.15
C LEU A 555 -14.76 -15.01 -25.32
N PHE A 556 -15.08 -14.14 -26.27
CA PHE A 556 -15.97 -14.46 -27.39
C PHE A 556 -15.37 -14.05 -28.73
N LYS A 557 -15.63 -14.88 -29.74
CA LYS A 557 -15.42 -14.60 -31.15
C LYS A 557 -16.77 -14.57 -31.87
N LEU A 558 -17.05 -13.45 -32.53
CA LEU A 558 -18.22 -13.28 -33.38
C LEU A 558 -17.78 -13.31 -34.83
N GLN A 559 -18.36 -14.17 -35.65
CA GLN A 559 -18.00 -14.32 -37.07
C GLN A 559 -19.23 -14.28 -37.97
N LYS A 560 -19.18 -13.40 -38.98
CA LYS A 560 -20.17 -13.32 -40.05
C LYS A 560 -19.44 -13.21 -41.40
N GLY A 561 -19.43 -14.30 -42.15
CA GLY A 561 -18.65 -14.41 -43.39
C GLY A 561 -17.16 -14.25 -43.11
N SER A 562 -16.51 -13.28 -43.74
CA SER A 562 -15.10 -12.95 -43.53
C SER A 562 -14.86 -11.98 -42.36
N THR A 563 -15.90 -11.36 -41.84
CA THR A 563 -15.76 -10.38 -40.72
C THR A 563 -15.71 -11.14 -39.40
N VAL A 564 -14.65 -10.86 -38.61
CA VAL A 564 -14.46 -11.40 -37.27
C VAL A 564 -14.34 -10.21 -36.31
N LYS A 565 -15.06 -10.29 -35.19
CA LYS A 565 -14.90 -9.38 -34.05
C LYS A 565 -14.71 -10.19 -32.77
N TYR A 566 -14.02 -9.60 -31.78
CA TYR A 566 -13.78 -10.22 -30.50
C TYR A 566 -14.44 -9.42 -29.39
N ALA A 567 -14.94 -10.09 -28.33
CA ALA A 567 -15.49 -9.46 -27.14
C ALA A 567 -14.81 -10.01 -25.90
N TYR A 568 -14.54 -9.14 -24.95
CA TYR A 568 -13.80 -9.44 -23.71
C TYR A 568 -14.72 -9.65 -22.51
N ASN A 569 -16.01 -9.31 -22.67
CA ASN A 569 -17.05 -9.55 -21.66
C ASN A 569 -18.41 -9.80 -22.35
N GLU A 570 -19.42 -10.19 -21.54
CA GLU A 570 -20.75 -10.48 -22.05
C GLU A 570 -21.48 -9.25 -22.62
N ASP A 571 -21.25 -8.08 -22.05
CA ASP A 571 -21.92 -6.85 -22.48
C ASP A 571 -21.42 -6.41 -23.87
N GLU A 572 -20.10 -6.48 -24.08
CA GLU A 572 -19.52 -6.29 -25.41
C GLU A 572 -20.03 -7.34 -26.41
N MET A 573 -20.14 -8.58 -25.99
CA MET A 573 -20.68 -9.66 -26.83
C MET A 573 -22.13 -9.35 -27.25
N LYS A 574 -22.98 -8.88 -26.33
CA LYS A 574 -24.36 -8.49 -26.62
C LYS A 574 -24.42 -7.31 -27.60
N GLN A 575 -23.57 -6.28 -27.37
CA GLN A 575 -23.48 -5.12 -28.26
C GLN A 575 -23.03 -5.53 -29.67
N LEU A 576 -21.96 -6.29 -29.78
CA LEU A 576 -21.46 -6.78 -31.07
C LEU A 576 -22.44 -7.72 -31.77
N SER A 577 -23.20 -8.50 -31.01
CA SER A 577 -24.27 -9.35 -31.58
C SER A 577 -25.41 -8.52 -32.18
N ALA A 578 -25.72 -7.38 -31.57
CA ALA A 578 -26.73 -6.46 -32.11
C ALA A 578 -26.21 -5.75 -33.39
N GLU A 579 -24.92 -5.41 -33.44
CA GLU A 579 -24.27 -4.83 -34.62
C GLU A 579 -24.12 -5.84 -35.78
N MET A 580 -23.98 -7.12 -35.46
CA MET A 580 -23.78 -8.21 -36.45
C MET A 580 -24.88 -9.26 -36.38
N PRO A 581 -26.14 -8.94 -36.77
CA PRO A 581 -27.25 -9.90 -36.71
C PRO A 581 -26.93 -11.15 -37.51
N GLY A 582 -27.08 -12.35 -36.88
CA GLY A 582 -26.80 -13.62 -37.50
C GLY A 582 -25.30 -14.02 -37.54
N ALA A 583 -24.43 -13.32 -36.82
CA ALA A 583 -23.07 -13.79 -36.62
C ALA A 583 -23.05 -15.06 -35.75
N LYS A 584 -22.13 -15.96 -36.06
CA LYS A 584 -21.86 -17.13 -35.21
C LYS A 584 -21.03 -16.68 -34.03
N VAL A 585 -21.51 -16.87 -32.81
CA VAL A 585 -20.80 -16.58 -31.57
C VAL A 585 -20.15 -17.89 -31.11
N ASN A 586 -18.82 -17.83 -30.91
CA ASN A 586 -18.04 -18.89 -30.29
C ASN A 586 -17.46 -18.36 -28.99
N ARG A 587 -17.62 -19.08 -27.88
CA ARG A 587 -16.97 -18.80 -26.62
C ARG A 587 -15.68 -19.59 -26.52
N TYR A 588 -14.57 -18.95 -26.20
CA TYR A 588 -13.30 -19.59 -25.88
C TYR A 588 -13.32 -20.12 -24.45
N LYS A 589 -12.93 -21.37 -24.27
CA LYS A 589 -12.77 -21.99 -22.93
C LYS A 589 -11.34 -21.85 -22.39
N GLY A 590 -10.38 -21.64 -23.28
CA GLY A 590 -8.99 -21.43 -22.92
C GLY A 590 -8.15 -20.98 -24.12
N LEU A 591 -6.95 -20.49 -23.82
CA LEU A 591 -5.96 -19.99 -24.79
C LEU A 591 -5.53 -21.04 -25.80
N GLY A 592 -5.59 -22.33 -25.41
CA GLY A 592 -5.26 -23.46 -26.30
C GLY A 592 -6.24 -23.67 -27.47
N GLU A 593 -7.43 -23.04 -27.45
CA GLU A 593 -8.40 -23.05 -28.55
C GLU A 593 -8.12 -21.96 -29.59
N MET A 594 -7.22 -21.02 -29.28
CA MET A 594 -6.83 -19.95 -30.20
C MET A 594 -5.66 -20.39 -31.08
N ASN A 595 -5.77 -20.13 -32.37
CA ASN A 595 -4.62 -20.32 -33.26
C ASN A 595 -3.58 -19.20 -33.08
N PRO A 596 -2.34 -19.35 -33.60
CA PRO A 596 -1.28 -18.36 -33.41
C PRO A 596 -1.64 -16.94 -33.86
N ASP A 597 -2.33 -16.80 -35.00
CA ASP A 597 -2.69 -15.48 -35.54
C ASP A 597 -3.75 -14.79 -34.65
N GLN A 598 -4.72 -15.55 -34.15
CA GLN A 598 -5.74 -15.03 -33.22
C GLN A 598 -5.12 -14.57 -31.92
N LEU A 599 -4.21 -15.36 -31.36
CA LEU A 599 -3.54 -15.04 -30.11
C LEU A 599 -2.64 -13.81 -30.27
N TRP A 600 -1.96 -13.68 -31.40
CA TRP A 600 -1.22 -12.48 -31.74
C TRP A 600 -2.13 -11.26 -31.81
N GLU A 601 -3.14 -11.32 -32.68
CA GLU A 601 -4.02 -10.19 -32.96
C GLU A 601 -4.72 -9.63 -31.72
N THR A 602 -5.14 -10.50 -30.78
CA THR A 602 -5.99 -10.10 -29.67
C THR A 602 -5.26 -9.91 -28.34
N THR A 603 -4.12 -10.62 -28.12
CA THR A 603 -3.55 -10.75 -26.78
C THR A 603 -2.07 -10.40 -26.72
N MET A 604 -1.32 -10.60 -27.80
CA MET A 604 0.14 -10.40 -27.77
C MET A 604 0.62 -9.16 -28.54
N ASN A 605 -0.11 -8.73 -29.56
CA ASN A 605 0.24 -7.54 -30.33
C ASN A 605 0.17 -6.28 -29.47
N PRO A 606 1.29 -5.54 -29.31
CA PRO A 606 1.31 -4.31 -28.50
C PRO A 606 0.26 -3.26 -28.85
N ASP A 607 -0.16 -3.22 -30.13
CA ASP A 607 -1.09 -2.19 -30.63
C ASP A 607 -2.57 -2.49 -30.27
N ASN A 608 -2.92 -3.77 -30.07
CA ASN A 608 -4.32 -4.19 -29.96
C ASN A 608 -4.66 -4.89 -28.64
N ARG A 609 -3.65 -5.37 -27.90
CA ARG A 609 -3.86 -6.19 -26.70
C ARG A 609 -4.51 -5.44 -25.57
N VAL A 610 -5.37 -6.14 -24.80
CA VAL A 610 -5.92 -5.64 -23.54
C VAL A 610 -5.10 -6.22 -22.39
N ILE A 611 -4.58 -5.31 -21.54
CA ILE A 611 -3.71 -5.68 -20.42
C ILE A 611 -4.08 -4.89 -19.17
N VAL A 612 -3.84 -5.51 -18.01
CA VAL A 612 -3.95 -4.85 -16.70
C VAL A 612 -2.56 -4.79 -16.08
N GLN A 613 -2.06 -3.60 -15.81
CA GLN A 613 -0.83 -3.42 -15.04
C GLN A 613 -1.12 -3.67 -13.55
N ILE A 614 -0.31 -4.49 -12.92
CA ILE A 614 -0.45 -4.77 -11.48
C ILE A 614 0.32 -3.70 -10.71
N LYS A 615 -0.38 -3.07 -9.75
CA LYS A 615 0.15 -2.04 -8.87
C LYS A 615 -0.12 -2.41 -7.42
N ILE A 616 0.75 -1.97 -6.53
CA ILE A 616 0.54 -2.02 -5.09
C ILE A 616 0.17 -0.60 -4.66
N GLU A 617 -1.12 -0.34 -4.47
CA GLU A 617 -1.62 0.95 -4.00
C GLU A 617 -1.45 1.06 -2.48
N ASP A 618 -1.70 -0.05 -1.77
CA ASP A 618 -1.53 -0.18 -0.33
C ASP A 618 -0.87 -1.53 -0.03
N ALA A 619 0.37 -1.48 0.44
CA ALA A 619 1.17 -2.69 0.68
C ALA A 619 0.60 -3.56 1.80
N GLU A 620 -0.03 -2.96 2.81
CA GLU A 620 -0.62 -3.69 3.93
C GLU A 620 -1.93 -4.38 3.50
N ARG A 621 -2.79 -3.69 2.76
CA ARG A 621 -4.00 -4.31 2.18
C ARG A 621 -3.65 -5.46 1.23
N ALA A 622 -2.60 -5.30 0.43
CA ALA A 622 -2.11 -6.37 -0.44
C ALA A 622 -1.61 -7.56 0.37
N ASP A 623 -0.81 -7.32 1.42
CA ASP A 623 -0.32 -8.36 2.32
C ASP A 623 -1.47 -9.08 3.04
N GLU A 624 -2.45 -8.32 3.54
CA GLU A 624 -3.66 -8.87 4.16
C GLU A 624 -4.46 -9.74 3.17
N ALA A 625 -4.69 -9.25 1.94
CA ALA A 625 -5.42 -9.98 0.93
C ALA A 625 -4.74 -11.31 0.57
N PHE A 626 -3.41 -11.33 0.39
CA PHE A 626 -2.68 -12.57 0.16
C PHE A 626 -2.70 -13.50 1.38
N SER A 627 -2.57 -12.98 2.60
CA SER A 627 -2.64 -13.77 3.83
C SER A 627 -4.01 -14.42 4.02
N ILE A 628 -5.10 -13.70 3.77
CA ILE A 628 -6.48 -14.22 3.88
C ILE A 628 -6.77 -15.22 2.75
N LEU A 629 -6.53 -14.83 1.51
CA LEU A 629 -6.96 -15.62 0.35
C LEU A 629 -6.06 -16.84 0.10
N MET A 630 -4.76 -16.71 0.37
CA MET A 630 -3.76 -17.74 0.06
C MET A 630 -3.17 -18.41 1.29
N GLY A 631 -3.43 -17.90 2.50
CA GLY A 631 -2.98 -18.44 3.77
C GLY A 631 -3.56 -19.81 4.14
N GLU A 632 -3.09 -20.42 5.22
CA GLU A 632 -3.52 -21.75 5.68
C GLU A 632 -4.94 -21.74 6.25
N GLN A 633 -5.32 -20.65 6.91
CA GLN A 633 -6.59 -20.50 7.60
C GLN A 633 -7.78 -20.46 6.64
N VAL A 634 -8.84 -21.17 6.99
CA VAL A 634 -10.03 -21.32 6.12
C VAL A 634 -11.08 -20.27 6.46
N GLU A 635 -11.29 -19.99 7.74
CA GLU A 635 -12.39 -19.13 8.20
C GLU A 635 -12.27 -17.68 7.70
N PRO A 636 -11.12 -16.98 7.77
CA PRO A 636 -11.00 -15.63 7.22
C PRO A 636 -11.27 -15.57 5.73
N ARG A 637 -10.87 -16.62 4.98
CA ARG A 637 -11.16 -16.73 3.54
C ARG A 637 -12.65 -16.92 3.27
N LYS A 638 -13.33 -17.74 4.07
CA LYS A 638 -14.76 -17.97 3.97
C LYS A 638 -15.54 -16.68 4.26
N GLU A 639 -15.22 -15.97 5.32
CA GLU A 639 -15.81 -14.67 5.66
C GLU A 639 -15.59 -13.64 4.54
N PHE A 640 -14.37 -13.58 3.97
CA PHE A 640 -14.09 -12.72 2.83
C PHE A 640 -14.96 -13.05 1.63
N ILE A 641 -15.11 -14.34 1.30
CA ILE A 641 -15.96 -14.81 0.19
C ILE A 641 -17.42 -14.45 0.45
N GLU A 642 -17.96 -14.73 1.64
CA GLU A 642 -19.35 -14.43 2.01
C GLU A 642 -19.65 -12.93 1.92
N ARG A 643 -18.75 -12.07 2.43
CA ARG A 643 -18.86 -10.61 2.38
C ARG A 643 -18.86 -10.07 0.96
N ASN A 644 -18.04 -10.65 0.08
CA ASN A 644 -17.82 -10.17 -1.28
C ASN A 644 -18.61 -10.94 -2.34
N ALA A 645 -19.36 -11.97 -1.98
CA ALA A 645 -20.10 -12.84 -2.92
C ALA A 645 -21.05 -12.07 -3.86
N LYS A 646 -21.66 -11.00 -3.37
CA LYS A 646 -22.57 -10.12 -4.16
C LYS A 646 -21.87 -9.35 -5.29
N TYR A 647 -20.55 -9.17 -5.20
CA TYR A 647 -19.74 -8.51 -6.23
C TYR A 647 -19.09 -9.51 -7.20
N ALA A 648 -19.16 -10.81 -6.89
CA ALA A 648 -18.58 -11.83 -7.73
C ALA A 648 -19.35 -11.95 -9.05
N ARG A 649 -18.64 -11.84 -10.16
CA ARG A 649 -19.17 -12.22 -11.47
C ARG A 649 -18.98 -13.72 -11.60
N LEU A 650 -20.04 -14.46 -11.36
CA LEU A 650 -20.03 -15.90 -11.52
C LEU A 650 -20.23 -16.25 -12.99
N ASP A 651 -19.35 -17.07 -13.50
CA ASP A 651 -19.49 -17.73 -14.79
C ASP A 651 -20.29 -19.03 -14.60
N VAL A 652 -21.64 -18.90 -14.60
CA VAL A 652 -22.57 -20.02 -14.36
C VAL A 652 -23.18 -20.45 -15.67
#